data_51a8d301044e973b6d06e9f0e1a918d0
#
_entry.id   51a8d301044e973b6d06e9f0e1a918d0
#
_cell.length_a   1.000
_cell.length_b   1.000
_cell.length_c   1.000
_cell.angle_alpha   90.00
_cell.angle_beta   90.00
_cell.angle_gamma   90.00
#
_symmetry.space_group_name_H-M   'P 1'
#
loop_
_entity.id
_entity.type
_entity.pdbx_description
1 polymer ?
#
loop_
_entity_poly.entity_id
_entity_poly.type
_entity_poly.pdbx_seq_one_letter_code
_entity_poly.pdbx_strand_id
1 'polypeptide(L)'
;MLKEVPVMSVEQKLQGMTTGVQITSSSGQPGANQSIRIRGMGSFNASQEPLFVIDGVPVTSGSMSSGGPDAAYMNNSKTNIMSTLNPSDIENVTVIKDAAAASLYGSRAANGVILITTKKGNTGKVRVDLNVSGGFSHAAVDFRPTLNGDQREELLYEGLLNYATDNGMESPTEYASSNIGSYAYKPAMGYTDWRKELLRTAMHQSYEASVSGGNDRSTFYASLGYNNQEGLAKNSSLNRYSARLNMTQKVGKYGEVGANMMFSQMNQEMNEERGSSINPFLCVAMTMTPSMVVRDEEGNYVGAYDGTSLNPLRDILTDYNRVRMTRMFSTGYAAIEPIKGLKLKETLSYDYTIQKDSRYYNPLSSAGPKSGSDAQTAKGFIEYGKLISSTSLNYVRTFARQHHLDVLAAYEIESYQTDHASGEKSKLPSDKLTEPDNAAVLNSFKSATQAYRMISYLSRLNYDYDDRYYIAGSYRRDGSSRLSPNNRWGNFWSVSGMWHLGNENFMKAVKPVLSDVKIRASYGVNGNQPGSYYGYKGLYSYGENYMEAAGSYESAQPNDLLTWEKNYSLNLGIDLSFINRIFASLEYYNRDTKDLLYSLPISATTGFTSYLSNIGRLNNKGVEFELRTLNVVSNDFNWTSVLNLSHNRNKIVSLNGLLDQTIEGTWFIHKVGLPYHTFYVKEFAGVDPLTGSAQYYLNTKNEDGSYNRELTTDAAKAESIPYKTATPKVSGGFTNILNYKWIDLTFTLTYSLGGYSFDKLGTYIENGSSSIYSSRYNLPAYMMNRWQKPGDQTDIPRFVYGEPATSTNSSRYIHSTDHLRLKNFTLGFTLPNQWTQKLMIDKVRVYFSGNNLLTWAKWKQYDPETPVNGEVFCEAPAMRTFSFGAQLSF
;
A
#
# COMPACT_ATOMS: atom_id res chain seq x y z
N MET A 1 11.44 -19.56 0.51
CA MET A 1 10.88 -18.54 1.41
C MET A 1 9.52 -18.02 0.96
N LEU A 2 9.31 -17.69 -0.31
CA LEU A 2 8.05 -17.02 -0.74
C LEU A 2 6.86 -17.97 -0.94
N LYS A 3 7.06 -19.29 -0.99
CA LYS A 3 6.03 -20.25 -1.45
C LYS A 3 4.89 -20.53 -0.47
N GLU A 4 5.08 -20.30 0.82
CA GLU A 4 4.25 -20.89 1.88
C GLU A 4 3.48 -19.89 2.73
N VAL A 5 3.68 -18.62 2.47
CA VAL A 5 2.98 -17.54 3.20
C VAL A 5 1.60 -17.37 2.58
N PRO A 6 0.49 -17.55 3.34
CA PRO A 6 -0.87 -17.47 2.83
C PRO A 6 -1.30 -16.01 2.66
N VAL A 7 -0.74 -15.33 1.68
CA VAL A 7 -1.08 -13.94 1.36
C VAL A 7 -1.49 -13.83 -0.10
N MET A 8 -2.40 -12.89 -0.37
CA MET A 8 -3.02 -12.71 -1.68
C MET A 8 -2.10 -12.02 -2.69
N SER A 9 -1.18 -11.18 -2.24
CA SER A 9 -0.33 -10.40 -3.12
C SER A 9 1.15 -10.71 -2.94
N VAL A 10 1.91 -10.47 -4.00
CA VAL A 10 3.37 -10.62 -4.03
C VAL A 10 4.03 -9.62 -3.10
N GLU A 11 3.47 -8.43 -3.04
CA GLU A 11 3.97 -7.32 -2.23
C GLU A 11 4.02 -7.71 -0.75
N GLN A 12 2.95 -8.32 -0.25
CA GLN A 12 2.90 -8.77 1.15
C GLN A 12 3.98 -9.80 1.48
N LYS A 13 4.36 -10.64 0.50
CA LYS A 13 5.45 -11.61 0.68
C LYS A 13 6.84 -10.99 0.79
N LEU A 14 7.05 -9.79 0.23
CA LEU A 14 8.36 -9.11 0.23
C LEU A 14 8.65 -8.35 1.52
N GLN A 15 7.64 -8.09 2.35
CA GLN A 15 7.78 -7.26 3.54
C GLN A 15 8.80 -7.85 4.53
N GLY A 16 9.81 -7.04 4.90
CA GLY A 16 10.89 -7.44 5.80
C GLY A 16 11.96 -8.37 5.21
N MET A 17 11.83 -8.78 3.93
CA MET A 17 12.78 -9.68 3.28
C MET A 17 13.88 -8.97 2.49
N THR A 18 13.72 -7.68 2.22
CA THR A 18 14.66 -6.90 1.38
C THR A 18 14.96 -5.56 2.03
N THR A 19 16.25 -5.20 2.10
CA THR A 19 16.70 -3.90 2.61
C THR A 19 16.18 -2.75 1.75
N GLY A 20 15.89 -1.60 2.36
CA GLY A 20 15.50 -0.38 1.65
C GLY A 20 14.10 -0.39 1.05
N VAL A 21 13.29 -1.43 1.31
CA VAL A 21 11.91 -1.57 0.85
C VAL A 21 10.96 -1.48 2.03
N GLN A 22 10.12 -0.46 2.01
CA GLN A 22 9.02 -0.30 2.95
C GLN A 22 7.73 -0.69 2.25
N ILE A 23 6.98 -1.61 2.85
CA ILE A 23 5.67 -2.04 2.37
C ILE A 23 4.68 -1.84 3.49
N THR A 24 3.61 -1.10 3.21
CA THR A 24 2.51 -0.87 4.14
C THR A 24 1.19 -1.19 3.46
N SER A 25 0.26 -1.78 4.21
CA SER A 25 -1.11 -1.98 3.74
C SER A 25 -1.95 -0.76 4.05
N SER A 26 -2.64 -0.22 3.07
CA SER A 26 -3.57 0.89 3.31
C SER A 26 -4.83 0.44 4.05
N SER A 27 -5.17 -0.86 3.96
CA SER A 27 -6.31 -1.49 4.62
C SER A 27 -6.05 -2.98 4.78
N GLY A 28 -6.64 -3.61 5.81
CA GLY A 28 -6.65 -5.06 6.01
C GLY A 28 -7.75 -5.79 5.24
N GLN A 29 -8.57 -5.11 4.43
CA GLN A 29 -9.57 -5.78 3.59
C GLN A 29 -8.89 -6.68 2.54
N PRO A 30 -9.46 -7.86 2.23
CA PRO A 30 -8.92 -8.74 1.20
C PRO A 30 -8.79 -8.02 -0.15
N GLY A 31 -7.61 -8.09 -0.78
CA GLY A 31 -7.36 -7.44 -2.07
C GLY A 31 -7.04 -5.95 -2.04
N ALA A 32 -6.99 -5.33 -0.87
CA ALA A 32 -6.65 -3.92 -0.73
C ALA A 32 -5.24 -3.59 -1.25
N ASN A 33 -5.08 -2.37 -1.76
CA ASN A 33 -3.84 -1.91 -2.34
C ASN A 33 -2.71 -1.85 -1.30
N GLN A 34 -1.51 -2.24 -1.72
CA GLN A 34 -0.29 -2.15 -0.94
C GLN A 34 0.52 -0.95 -1.41
N SER A 35 1.04 -0.18 -0.47
CA SER A 35 1.94 0.92 -0.78
C SER A 35 3.39 0.47 -0.61
N ILE A 36 4.18 0.59 -1.67
CA ILE A 36 5.59 0.20 -1.68
C ILE A 36 6.46 1.43 -1.90
N ARG A 37 7.44 1.60 -1.03
CA ARG A 37 8.44 2.66 -1.17
C ARG A 37 9.83 2.05 -1.15
N ILE A 38 10.63 2.39 -2.16
CA ILE A 38 12.03 1.99 -2.26
C ILE A 38 12.89 3.22 -2.01
N ARG A 39 13.69 3.18 -0.92
CA ARG A 39 14.58 4.29 -0.53
C ARG A 39 13.86 5.62 -0.34
N GLY A 40 12.66 5.57 0.27
CA GLY A 40 11.86 6.74 0.63
C GLY A 40 11.01 7.32 -0.50
N MET A 41 10.45 8.50 -0.28
CA MET A 41 9.57 9.20 -1.21
C MET A 41 10.38 9.85 -2.33
N GLY A 42 9.90 9.71 -3.58
CA GLY A 42 10.63 10.17 -4.77
C GLY A 42 10.01 11.34 -5.52
N SER A 43 8.72 11.64 -5.29
CA SER A 43 7.97 12.69 -6.00
C SER A 43 6.90 13.31 -5.11
N PHE A 44 6.37 14.47 -5.51
CA PHE A 44 5.16 15.07 -4.90
C PHE A 44 3.89 14.56 -5.60
N ASN A 45 3.74 14.81 -6.90
CA ASN A 45 2.52 14.56 -7.66
C ASN A 45 2.64 13.49 -8.76
N ALA A 46 3.86 12.98 -9.04
CA ALA A 46 4.01 11.82 -9.92
C ALA A 46 3.91 10.51 -9.15
N SER A 47 3.93 9.38 -9.85
CA SER A 47 3.90 8.06 -9.21
C SER A 47 5.06 7.90 -8.23
N GLN A 48 4.77 7.34 -7.08
CA GLN A 48 5.74 7.01 -6.04
C GLN A 48 5.93 5.49 -5.89
N GLU A 49 5.12 4.70 -6.60
CA GLU A 49 5.20 3.25 -6.60
C GLU A 49 6.32 2.76 -7.53
N PRO A 50 7.01 1.65 -7.21
CA PRO A 50 7.98 1.05 -8.10
C PRO A 50 7.33 0.49 -9.37
N LEU A 51 8.13 0.35 -10.42
CA LEU A 51 7.72 -0.32 -11.63
C LEU A 51 7.72 -1.83 -11.42
N PHE A 52 6.61 -2.51 -11.76
CA PHE A 52 6.56 -3.95 -11.81
C PHE A 52 6.90 -4.45 -13.23
N VAL A 53 7.74 -5.48 -13.27
CA VAL A 53 8.17 -6.12 -14.50
C VAL A 53 7.97 -7.62 -14.37
N ILE A 54 7.15 -8.24 -15.20
CA ILE A 54 6.90 -9.68 -15.20
C ILE A 54 7.56 -10.29 -16.44
N ASP A 55 8.50 -11.23 -16.23
CA ASP A 55 9.24 -11.92 -17.27
C ASP A 55 9.89 -10.96 -18.31
N GLY A 56 10.36 -9.80 -17.83
CA GLY A 56 11.02 -8.76 -18.63
C GLY A 56 10.07 -7.71 -19.23
N VAL A 57 8.77 -7.82 -19.04
CA VAL A 57 7.77 -6.89 -19.58
C VAL A 57 7.21 -5.99 -18.48
N PRO A 58 7.26 -4.65 -18.63
CA PRO A 58 6.63 -3.70 -17.71
C PRO A 58 5.10 -3.84 -17.73
N VAL A 59 4.53 -4.10 -16.56
CA VAL A 59 3.07 -4.26 -16.39
C VAL A 59 2.43 -3.06 -15.68
N THR A 60 1.12 -2.97 -15.78
CA THR A 60 0.35 -2.00 -15.00
C THR A 60 0.19 -2.50 -13.57
N SER A 61 0.37 -1.61 -12.60
CA SER A 61 0.28 -1.87 -11.17
C SER A 61 -0.53 -0.78 -10.47
N GLY A 62 -0.76 -0.94 -9.17
CA GLY A 62 -1.56 -0.02 -8.38
C GLY A 62 -3.04 -0.41 -8.34
N SER A 63 -3.92 0.55 -8.18
CA SER A 63 -5.36 0.34 -8.09
C SER A 63 -6.10 0.98 -9.26
N MET A 64 -7.23 0.38 -9.65
CA MET A 64 -8.18 0.95 -10.61
C MET A 64 -9.40 1.51 -9.87
N SER A 65 -10.05 2.51 -10.47
CA SER A 65 -11.32 3.06 -9.97
C SER A 65 -12.11 3.59 -11.16
N SER A 66 -13.37 3.21 -11.27
CA SER A 66 -14.29 3.71 -12.30
C SER A 66 -14.65 5.20 -12.15
N GLY A 67 -14.16 5.87 -11.10
CA GLY A 67 -14.43 7.29 -10.87
C GLY A 67 -15.82 7.61 -10.36
N GLY A 68 -16.53 6.64 -9.79
CA GLY A 68 -17.84 6.84 -9.16
C GLY A 68 -17.79 7.86 -8.01
N PRO A 69 -18.95 8.45 -7.64
CA PRO A 69 -19.04 9.58 -6.69
C PRO A 69 -18.46 9.30 -5.31
N ASP A 70 -18.48 8.04 -4.84
CA ASP A 70 -18.02 7.66 -3.50
C ASP A 70 -16.61 7.06 -3.46
N ALA A 71 -15.81 7.34 -4.47
CA ALA A 71 -14.40 6.93 -4.48
C ALA A 71 -13.63 7.40 -3.23
N ALA A 72 -14.10 8.43 -2.54
CA ALA A 72 -13.48 8.97 -1.32
C ALA A 72 -13.47 7.97 -0.14
N TYR A 73 -14.57 7.24 0.07
CA TYR A 73 -14.68 6.25 1.17
C TYR A 73 -14.01 4.90 0.85
N MET A 74 -13.69 4.68 -0.43
CA MET A 74 -13.07 3.47 -0.93
C MET A 74 -11.57 3.63 -1.20
N ASN A 75 -10.99 4.81 -0.96
CA ASN A 75 -9.62 5.15 -1.37
C ASN A 75 -8.55 4.17 -0.83
N ASN A 76 -8.73 3.65 0.37
CA ASN A 76 -7.76 2.76 1.00
C ASN A 76 -8.01 1.28 0.69
N SER A 77 -9.24 0.89 0.37
CA SER A 77 -9.64 -0.49 0.04
C SER A 77 -9.71 -0.78 -1.47
N LYS A 78 -9.27 0.16 -2.32
CA LYS A 78 -9.22 -0.04 -3.78
C LYS A 78 -8.54 -1.36 -4.15
N THR A 79 -9.10 -2.04 -5.13
CA THR A 79 -8.60 -3.31 -5.61
C THR A 79 -7.21 -3.18 -6.22
N ASN A 80 -6.27 -3.97 -5.72
CA ASN A 80 -4.90 -4.00 -6.24
C ASN A 80 -4.82 -4.89 -7.50
N ILE A 81 -4.35 -4.32 -8.61
CA ILE A 81 -4.15 -5.05 -9.87
C ILE A 81 -3.17 -6.22 -9.68
N MET A 82 -2.13 -6.06 -8.85
CA MET A 82 -1.16 -7.13 -8.62
C MET A 82 -1.73 -8.31 -7.83
N SER A 83 -2.89 -8.16 -7.17
CA SER A 83 -3.61 -9.27 -6.55
C SER A 83 -4.17 -10.28 -7.59
N THR A 84 -4.21 -9.91 -8.88
CA THR A 84 -4.54 -10.85 -9.98
C THR A 84 -3.44 -11.86 -10.25
N LEU A 85 -2.18 -11.56 -9.89
CA LEU A 85 -1.06 -12.48 -10.04
C LEU A 85 -1.09 -13.52 -8.94
N ASN A 86 -1.08 -14.82 -9.32
CA ASN A 86 -0.99 -15.89 -8.33
C ASN A 86 0.45 -15.98 -7.80
N PRO A 87 0.68 -15.75 -6.48
CA PRO A 87 2.02 -15.85 -5.91
C PRO A 87 2.68 -17.22 -6.02
N SER A 88 1.90 -18.29 -6.22
CA SER A 88 2.43 -19.64 -6.40
C SER A 88 3.07 -19.88 -7.77
N ASP A 89 2.73 -19.05 -8.78
CA ASP A 89 3.36 -19.11 -10.10
C ASP A 89 4.71 -18.38 -10.17
N ILE A 90 5.13 -17.75 -9.07
CA ILE A 90 6.37 -16.99 -9.03
C ILE A 90 7.53 -17.91 -8.66
N GLU A 91 8.60 -17.80 -9.43
CA GLU A 91 9.87 -18.47 -9.16
C GLU A 91 10.79 -17.58 -8.31
N ASN A 92 10.95 -16.31 -8.71
CA ASN A 92 11.82 -15.36 -8.05
C ASN A 92 11.29 -13.91 -8.13
N VAL A 93 11.63 -13.11 -7.11
CA VAL A 93 11.38 -11.67 -7.11
C VAL A 93 12.69 -10.95 -6.79
N THR A 94 13.09 -10.04 -7.66
CA THR A 94 14.30 -9.21 -7.49
C THR A 94 13.91 -7.75 -7.40
N VAL A 95 14.40 -7.05 -6.38
CA VAL A 95 14.18 -5.61 -6.24
C VAL A 95 15.42 -4.85 -6.70
N ILE A 96 15.25 -4.06 -7.75
CA ILE A 96 16.27 -3.20 -8.33
C ILE A 96 16.12 -1.81 -7.73
N LYS A 97 17.10 -1.39 -6.95
CA LYS A 97 17.08 -0.15 -6.16
C LYS A 97 17.99 0.94 -6.70
N ASP A 98 19.03 0.58 -7.43
CA ASP A 98 20.02 1.50 -7.96
C ASP A 98 19.72 1.96 -9.39
N ALA A 99 20.26 3.11 -9.75
CA ALA A 99 20.05 3.69 -11.08
C ALA A 99 20.75 2.89 -12.19
N ALA A 100 21.84 2.19 -11.89
CA ALA A 100 22.59 1.46 -12.91
C ALA A 100 21.77 0.32 -13.53
N ALA A 101 21.15 -0.49 -12.69
CA ALA A 101 20.27 -1.57 -13.14
C ALA A 101 18.89 -1.06 -13.57
N ALA A 102 18.36 -0.04 -12.90
CA ALA A 102 17.04 0.52 -13.18
C ALA A 102 16.99 1.34 -14.48
N SER A 103 18.10 1.89 -14.95
CA SER A 103 18.17 2.71 -16.17
C SER A 103 17.73 1.99 -17.44
N LEU A 104 17.81 0.66 -17.48
CA LEU A 104 17.24 -0.15 -18.57
C LEU A 104 15.72 0.04 -18.71
N TYR A 105 15.04 0.37 -17.62
CA TYR A 105 13.61 0.66 -17.59
C TYR A 105 13.29 2.17 -17.66
N GLY A 106 14.34 3.02 -17.71
CA GLY A 106 14.33 4.43 -18.05
C GLY A 106 13.42 5.31 -17.22
N SER A 107 12.51 5.97 -17.92
CA SER A 107 11.60 7.00 -17.39
C SER A 107 10.54 6.50 -16.42
N ARG A 108 10.46 5.20 -16.14
CA ARG A 108 9.49 4.59 -15.22
C ARG A 108 10.14 4.00 -13.97
N ALA A 109 11.48 4.05 -13.92
CA ALA A 109 12.24 3.38 -12.88
C ALA A 109 12.75 4.31 -11.77
N ALA A 110 12.26 5.55 -11.70
CA ALA A 110 12.66 6.53 -10.70
C ALA A 110 12.47 6.03 -9.27
N ASN A 111 11.42 5.23 -9.02
CA ASN A 111 11.09 4.69 -7.70
C ASN A 111 11.57 3.24 -7.50
N GLY A 112 12.49 2.76 -8.37
CA GLY A 112 12.96 1.39 -8.39
C GLY A 112 12.09 0.45 -9.21
N VAL A 113 12.55 -0.80 -9.34
CA VAL A 113 11.88 -1.83 -10.15
C VAL A 113 11.74 -3.13 -9.35
N ILE A 114 10.56 -3.75 -9.40
CA ILE A 114 10.31 -5.08 -8.86
C ILE A 114 10.20 -6.04 -10.05
N LEU A 115 11.24 -6.84 -10.23
CA LEU A 115 11.32 -7.82 -11.29
C LEU A 115 10.79 -9.16 -10.79
N ILE A 116 9.71 -9.64 -11.39
CA ILE A 116 9.07 -10.92 -11.10
C ILE A 116 9.40 -11.90 -12.21
N THR A 117 10.06 -12.98 -11.85
CA THR A 117 10.27 -14.10 -12.75
C THR A 117 9.29 -15.21 -12.39
N THR A 118 8.59 -15.71 -13.41
CA THR A 118 7.58 -16.73 -13.19
C THR A 118 8.12 -18.13 -13.51
N LYS A 119 7.48 -19.15 -12.95
CA LYS A 119 7.84 -20.55 -13.16
C LYS A 119 7.76 -20.92 -14.63
N LYS A 120 8.75 -21.65 -15.10
CA LYS A 120 8.87 -22.18 -16.47
C LYS A 120 8.95 -23.70 -16.43
N GLY A 121 8.71 -24.35 -17.58
CA GLY A 121 8.98 -25.77 -17.74
C GLY A 121 10.47 -26.05 -17.69
N ASN A 122 10.84 -27.17 -17.13
CA ASN A 122 12.21 -27.70 -17.12
C ASN A 122 12.29 -28.95 -17.99
N THR A 123 13.49 -29.22 -18.51
CA THR A 123 13.77 -30.50 -19.18
C THR A 123 13.69 -31.63 -18.15
N GLY A 124 13.01 -32.72 -18.49
CA GLY A 124 12.85 -33.90 -17.64
C GLY A 124 11.44 -34.48 -17.66
N LYS A 125 11.18 -35.37 -16.73
CA LYS A 125 9.87 -36.01 -16.58
C LYS A 125 8.79 -34.98 -16.28
N VAL A 126 7.58 -35.27 -16.71
CA VAL A 126 6.42 -34.46 -16.33
C VAL A 126 6.20 -34.59 -14.82
N ARG A 127 6.06 -33.46 -14.18
CA ARG A 127 5.81 -33.34 -12.75
C ARG A 127 4.47 -32.63 -12.53
N VAL A 128 3.67 -33.16 -11.65
CA VAL A 128 2.42 -32.56 -11.19
C VAL A 128 2.58 -32.16 -9.73
N ASP A 129 2.33 -30.89 -9.42
CA ASP A 129 2.34 -30.39 -8.06
C ASP A 129 0.94 -29.89 -7.67
N LEU A 130 0.46 -30.35 -6.51
CA LEU A 130 -0.79 -29.90 -5.89
C LEU A 130 -0.47 -29.21 -4.57
N ASN A 131 -1.09 -28.06 -4.32
CA ASN A 131 -1.01 -27.36 -3.04
C ASN A 131 -2.41 -27.01 -2.56
N VAL A 132 -2.75 -27.43 -1.35
CA VAL A 132 -4.04 -27.17 -0.71
C VAL A 132 -3.77 -26.54 0.63
N SER A 133 -4.42 -25.43 0.94
CA SER A 133 -4.36 -24.81 2.26
C SER A 133 -5.67 -24.18 2.65
N GLY A 134 -5.91 -24.09 3.95
CA GLY A 134 -7.06 -23.41 4.52
C GLY A 134 -6.79 -23.02 5.96
N GLY A 135 -7.60 -22.11 6.48
CA GLY A 135 -7.43 -21.63 7.84
C GLY A 135 -8.35 -20.46 8.18
N PHE A 136 -7.99 -19.75 9.23
CA PHE A 136 -8.81 -18.68 9.78
C PHE A 136 -7.96 -17.47 10.20
N SER A 137 -8.62 -16.33 10.31
CA SER A 137 -7.98 -15.04 10.62
C SER A 137 -8.79 -14.25 11.63
N HIS A 138 -8.05 -13.51 12.47
CA HIS A 138 -8.56 -12.51 13.41
C HIS A 138 -7.81 -11.19 13.21
N ALA A 139 -8.20 -10.12 13.89
CA ALA A 139 -7.42 -8.88 13.88
C ALA A 139 -6.00 -9.11 14.45
N ALA A 140 -4.99 -8.54 13.82
CA ALA A 140 -3.58 -8.68 14.24
C ALA A 140 -3.28 -7.91 15.53
N VAL A 141 -4.02 -6.85 15.79
CA VAL A 141 -4.02 -6.06 17.04
C VAL A 141 -5.45 -5.94 17.55
N ASP A 142 -5.59 -5.79 18.84
CA ASP A 142 -6.90 -5.60 19.45
C ASP A 142 -7.50 -4.25 19.06
N PHE A 143 -8.82 -4.22 18.95
CA PHE A 143 -9.54 -2.98 18.73
C PHE A 143 -9.47 -2.11 19.99
N ARG A 144 -9.47 -0.79 19.79
CA ARG A 144 -9.57 0.19 20.89
C ARG A 144 -10.81 -0.13 21.73
N PRO A 145 -10.65 -0.39 23.04
CA PRO A 145 -11.81 -0.64 23.91
C PRO A 145 -12.70 0.60 23.98
N THR A 146 -14.01 0.39 23.89
CA THR A 146 -15.04 1.43 24.04
C THR A 146 -15.76 1.30 25.37
N LEU A 147 -16.42 2.37 25.81
CA LEU A 147 -17.22 2.37 27.03
C LEU A 147 -18.36 1.34 26.93
N ASN A 148 -18.67 0.68 28.04
CA ASN A 148 -19.95 -0.01 28.20
C ASN A 148 -21.06 1.00 28.48
N GLY A 149 -22.32 0.52 28.55
CA GLY A 149 -23.46 1.42 28.73
C GLY A 149 -23.42 2.22 30.01
N ASP A 150 -23.08 1.57 31.13
CA ASP A 150 -23.03 2.22 32.46
C ASP A 150 -21.90 3.25 32.57
N GLN A 151 -20.72 2.93 32.04
CA GLN A 151 -19.59 3.86 31.92
C GLN A 151 -19.91 5.07 31.03
N ARG A 152 -20.66 4.83 29.96
CA ARG A 152 -21.07 5.91 29.05
C ARG A 152 -22.07 6.84 29.75
N GLU A 153 -23.04 6.30 30.48
CA GLU A 153 -23.98 7.07 31.29
C GLU A 153 -23.26 7.94 32.31
N GLU A 154 -22.33 7.37 33.10
CA GLU A 154 -21.50 8.10 34.08
C GLU A 154 -20.78 9.29 33.43
N LEU A 155 -20.06 9.05 32.30
CA LEU A 155 -19.28 10.09 31.63
C LEU A 155 -20.17 11.21 31.06
N LEU A 156 -21.30 10.86 30.46
CA LEU A 156 -22.23 11.84 29.89
C LEU A 156 -22.92 12.65 31.01
N TYR A 157 -23.29 12.00 32.12
CA TYR A 157 -23.85 12.68 33.30
C TYR A 157 -22.87 13.73 33.84
N GLU A 158 -21.60 13.35 34.04
CA GLU A 158 -20.56 14.27 34.50
C GLU A 158 -20.38 15.46 33.54
N GLY A 159 -20.39 15.21 32.24
CA GLY A 159 -20.29 16.30 31.28
C GLY A 159 -21.45 17.28 31.31
N LEU A 160 -22.69 16.80 31.58
CA LEU A 160 -23.86 17.67 31.79
C LEU A 160 -23.72 18.45 33.11
N LEU A 161 -23.22 17.78 34.17
CA LEU A 161 -22.98 18.40 35.45
C LEU A 161 -21.92 19.51 35.35
N ASN A 162 -20.80 19.23 34.69
CA ASN A 162 -19.73 20.21 34.49
C ASN A 162 -20.21 21.39 33.65
N TYR A 163 -20.98 21.14 32.57
CA TYR A 163 -21.60 22.20 31.77
C TYR A 163 -22.51 23.10 32.60
N ALA A 164 -23.42 22.51 33.39
CA ALA A 164 -24.34 23.28 34.20
C ALA A 164 -23.61 24.09 35.30
N THR A 165 -22.55 23.54 35.87
CA THR A 165 -21.69 24.21 36.87
C THR A 165 -20.94 25.37 36.23
N ASP A 166 -20.31 25.19 35.10
CA ASP A 166 -19.55 26.24 34.38
C ASP A 166 -20.44 27.38 33.91
N ASN A 167 -21.70 27.10 33.61
CA ASN A 167 -22.69 28.13 33.22
C ASN A 167 -23.45 28.74 34.41
N GLY A 168 -23.09 28.40 35.65
CA GLY A 168 -23.66 29.01 36.86
C GLY A 168 -25.15 28.69 37.06
N MET A 169 -25.63 27.50 36.63
CA MET A 169 -27.02 27.12 36.80
C MET A 169 -27.34 26.89 38.30
N GLU A 170 -28.55 27.25 38.75
CA GLU A 170 -28.92 27.16 40.17
C GLU A 170 -28.88 25.72 40.72
N SER A 171 -29.24 24.73 39.89
CA SER A 171 -29.28 23.30 40.27
C SER A 171 -28.54 22.41 39.26
N PRO A 172 -27.19 22.39 39.20
CA PRO A 172 -26.43 21.60 38.21
C PRO A 172 -26.76 20.10 38.24
N THR A 173 -26.95 19.53 39.44
CA THR A 173 -27.30 18.10 39.59
C THR A 173 -28.68 17.78 39.05
N GLU A 174 -29.66 18.65 39.26
CA GLU A 174 -30.99 18.48 38.72
C GLU A 174 -31.02 18.61 37.20
N TYR A 175 -30.26 19.55 36.66
CA TYR A 175 -30.08 19.67 35.21
C TYR A 175 -29.51 18.38 34.60
N ALA A 176 -28.39 17.84 35.15
CA ALA A 176 -27.79 16.62 34.68
C ALA A 176 -28.73 15.42 34.77
N SER A 177 -29.42 15.25 35.93
CA SER A 177 -30.36 14.13 36.13
C SER A 177 -31.59 14.18 35.20
N SER A 178 -32.11 15.37 34.94
CA SER A 178 -33.26 15.54 34.04
C SER A 178 -32.95 15.31 32.59
N ASN A 179 -31.70 15.53 32.16
CA ASN A 179 -31.30 15.44 30.74
C ASN A 179 -30.63 14.11 30.37
N ILE A 180 -29.98 13.40 31.32
CA ILE A 180 -29.20 12.20 31.03
C ILE A 180 -29.99 11.10 30.32
N GLY A 181 -31.29 10.92 30.67
CA GLY A 181 -32.14 9.91 30.05
C GLY A 181 -32.37 10.08 28.56
N SER A 182 -32.20 11.31 28.05
CA SER A 182 -32.24 11.59 26.60
C SER A 182 -30.95 11.17 25.85
N TYR A 183 -29.85 10.98 26.57
CA TYR A 183 -28.54 10.74 25.98
C TYR A 183 -27.96 9.36 26.28
N ALA A 184 -28.31 8.78 27.42
CA ALA A 184 -27.86 7.47 27.87
C ALA A 184 -29.07 6.55 28.13
N TYR A 185 -29.57 5.98 27.06
CA TYR A 185 -30.72 5.07 27.13
C TYR A 185 -30.24 3.65 27.51
N LYS A 186 -30.96 3.02 28.44
CA LYS A 186 -30.73 1.62 28.85
C LYS A 186 -31.83 0.75 28.19
N PRO A 187 -31.50 -0.05 27.16
CA PRO A 187 -32.49 -0.87 26.47
C PRO A 187 -32.95 -2.03 27.38
N ALA A 188 -34.26 -2.35 27.33
CA ALA A 188 -34.85 -3.46 28.09
C ALA A 188 -34.17 -4.81 27.72
N MET A 189 -33.76 -4.97 26.49
CA MET A 189 -33.06 -6.17 25.97
C MET A 189 -31.59 -6.23 26.36
N GLY A 190 -31.05 -5.25 27.11
CA GLY A 190 -29.64 -5.15 27.45
C GLY A 190 -28.79 -4.45 26.38
N TYR A 191 -27.53 -4.27 26.69
CA TYR A 191 -26.58 -3.56 25.82
C TYR A 191 -26.08 -4.43 24.67
N THR A 192 -25.89 -3.83 23.49
CA THR A 192 -25.40 -4.48 22.27
C THR A 192 -23.87 -4.49 22.21
N ASP A 193 -23.29 -5.64 21.94
CA ASP A 193 -21.87 -5.79 21.56
C ASP A 193 -21.74 -5.70 20.03
N TRP A 194 -21.56 -4.48 19.53
CA TRP A 194 -21.45 -4.21 18.09
C TRP A 194 -20.27 -4.91 17.42
N ARG A 195 -19.22 -5.27 18.17
CA ARG A 195 -18.09 -6.05 17.64
C ARG A 195 -18.55 -7.45 17.20
N LYS A 196 -19.35 -8.14 18.02
CA LYS A 196 -19.91 -9.45 17.67
C LYS A 196 -20.91 -9.38 16.53
N GLU A 197 -21.66 -8.27 16.47
CA GLU A 197 -22.68 -8.09 15.42
C GLU A 197 -22.07 -7.82 14.05
N LEU A 198 -20.99 -7.05 13.96
CA LEU A 198 -20.44 -6.56 12.69
C LEU A 198 -19.23 -7.37 12.21
N LEU A 199 -18.45 -7.96 13.13
CA LEU A 199 -17.22 -8.66 12.80
C LEU A 199 -17.38 -10.18 12.89
N ARG A 200 -16.42 -10.90 12.32
CA ARG A 200 -16.37 -12.36 12.30
C ARG A 200 -14.93 -12.89 12.38
N THR A 201 -14.79 -14.18 12.69
CA THR A 201 -13.59 -14.94 12.35
C THR A 201 -13.60 -15.16 10.84
N ALA A 202 -12.61 -14.65 10.14
CA ALA A 202 -12.51 -14.70 8.70
C ALA A 202 -11.86 -16.02 8.27
N MET A 203 -12.45 -16.71 7.29
CA MET A 203 -11.93 -17.96 6.75
C MET A 203 -11.17 -17.72 5.45
N HIS A 204 -10.21 -18.59 5.15
CA HIS A 204 -9.54 -18.61 3.85
C HIS A 204 -9.25 -20.04 3.38
N GLN A 205 -9.19 -20.21 2.06
CA GLN A 205 -8.84 -21.47 1.41
C GLN A 205 -8.16 -21.22 0.07
N SER A 206 -7.21 -22.07 -0.29
CA SER A 206 -6.46 -22.04 -1.54
C SER A 206 -6.25 -23.43 -2.09
N TYR A 207 -6.49 -23.59 -3.38
CA TYR A 207 -6.29 -24.81 -4.13
C TYR A 207 -5.49 -24.49 -5.38
N GLU A 208 -4.38 -25.17 -5.57
CA GLU A 208 -3.46 -24.92 -6.67
C GLU A 208 -2.98 -26.22 -7.27
N ALA A 209 -3.02 -26.31 -8.58
CA ALA A 209 -2.50 -27.43 -9.34
C ALA A 209 -1.57 -26.91 -10.42
N SER A 210 -0.43 -27.55 -10.60
CA SER A 210 0.48 -27.21 -11.70
C SER A 210 1.11 -28.45 -12.32
N VAL A 211 1.38 -28.36 -13.61
CA VAL A 211 2.09 -29.39 -14.35
C VAL A 211 3.24 -28.75 -15.11
N SER A 212 4.41 -29.35 -15.06
CA SER A 212 5.61 -28.88 -15.74
C SER A 212 6.41 -30.05 -16.32
N GLY A 213 7.10 -29.82 -17.42
CA GLY A 213 7.95 -30.82 -18.03
C GLY A 213 8.53 -30.35 -19.34
N GLY A 214 9.21 -31.23 -20.04
CA GLY A 214 9.75 -30.94 -21.33
C GLY A 214 10.97 -31.78 -21.70
N ASN A 215 11.53 -31.47 -22.83
CA ASN A 215 12.77 -32.04 -23.37
C ASN A 215 13.69 -30.92 -23.84
N ASP A 216 14.81 -31.28 -24.45
CA ASP A 216 15.82 -30.32 -24.95
C ASP A 216 15.29 -29.35 -26.00
N ARG A 217 14.13 -29.60 -26.60
CA ARG A 217 13.52 -28.78 -27.63
C ARG A 217 12.30 -28.00 -27.15
N SER A 218 11.51 -28.58 -26.25
CA SER A 218 10.24 -28.03 -25.83
C SER A 218 10.12 -28.09 -24.30
N THR A 219 9.74 -26.99 -23.68
CA THR A 219 9.41 -26.98 -22.24
C THR A 219 8.05 -26.34 -22.05
N PHE A 220 7.31 -26.79 -21.05
CA PHE A 220 6.01 -26.23 -20.70
C PHE A 220 5.79 -26.20 -19.20
N TYR A 221 5.03 -25.22 -18.78
CA TYR A 221 4.46 -25.09 -17.42
C TYR A 221 3.00 -24.63 -17.56
N ALA A 222 2.10 -25.28 -16.89
CA ALA A 222 0.71 -24.86 -16.79
C ALA A 222 0.25 -24.93 -15.33
N SER A 223 -0.57 -23.99 -14.91
CA SER A 223 -1.16 -23.95 -13.55
C SER A 223 -2.59 -23.49 -13.56
N LEU A 224 -3.34 -23.97 -12.57
CA LEU A 224 -4.68 -23.52 -12.21
C LEU A 224 -4.70 -23.22 -10.71
N GLY A 225 -5.36 -22.13 -10.33
CA GLY A 225 -5.48 -21.74 -8.94
C GLY A 225 -6.86 -21.19 -8.60
N TYR A 226 -7.36 -21.57 -7.43
CA TYR A 226 -8.50 -20.95 -6.79
C TYR A 226 -8.10 -20.50 -5.40
N ASN A 227 -8.46 -19.28 -5.05
CA ASN A 227 -8.24 -18.72 -3.73
C ASN A 227 -9.48 -17.95 -3.28
N ASN A 228 -9.89 -18.20 -2.03
CA ASN A 228 -10.95 -17.48 -1.35
C ASN A 228 -10.40 -16.91 -0.05
N GLN A 229 -10.69 -15.65 0.25
CA GLN A 229 -10.35 -15.01 1.50
C GLN A 229 -11.51 -14.13 1.98
N GLU A 230 -11.98 -14.37 3.19
CA GLU A 230 -12.93 -13.50 3.87
C GLU A 230 -12.20 -12.37 4.60
N GLY A 231 -12.88 -11.21 4.74
CA GLY A 231 -12.47 -10.11 5.61
C GLY A 231 -13.04 -10.25 7.02
N LEU A 232 -12.48 -9.48 7.96
CA LEU A 232 -12.90 -9.45 9.37
C LEU A 232 -14.34 -8.93 9.53
N ALA A 233 -14.76 -7.98 8.71
CA ALA A 233 -16.13 -7.52 8.71
C ALA A 233 -17.02 -8.46 7.89
N LYS A 234 -18.28 -8.60 8.29
CA LYS A 234 -19.29 -9.31 7.51
C LYS A 234 -19.41 -8.67 6.13
N ASN A 235 -19.78 -9.45 5.12
CA ASN A 235 -19.91 -9.02 3.72
C ASN A 235 -18.63 -8.38 3.11
N SER A 236 -17.46 -8.89 3.51
CA SER A 236 -16.17 -8.55 2.91
C SER A 236 -15.45 -9.84 2.51
N SER A 237 -15.11 -9.97 1.23
CA SER A 237 -14.45 -11.19 0.72
C SER A 237 -13.75 -10.94 -0.60
N LEU A 238 -12.86 -11.86 -0.96
CA LEU A 238 -12.20 -11.89 -2.25
C LEU A 238 -12.05 -13.32 -2.74
N ASN A 239 -12.50 -13.56 -3.98
CA ASN A 239 -12.32 -14.82 -4.69
C ASN A 239 -11.48 -14.59 -5.94
N ARG A 240 -10.45 -15.41 -6.15
CA ARG A 240 -9.61 -15.36 -7.34
C ARG A 240 -9.52 -16.70 -8.02
N TYR A 241 -9.76 -16.72 -9.31
CA TYR A 241 -9.50 -17.80 -10.24
C TYR A 241 -8.32 -17.41 -11.11
N SER A 242 -7.33 -18.27 -11.26
CA SER A 242 -6.13 -18.00 -12.06
C SER A 242 -5.75 -19.20 -12.91
N ALA A 243 -5.27 -18.91 -14.11
CA ALA A 243 -4.69 -19.89 -15.01
C ALA A 243 -3.43 -19.32 -15.64
N ARG A 244 -2.41 -20.15 -15.83
CA ARG A 244 -1.15 -19.78 -16.45
C ARG A 244 -0.66 -20.84 -17.39
N LEU A 245 -0.04 -20.41 -18.50
CA LEU A 245 0.61 -21.26 -19.48
C LEU A 245 1.93 -20.61 -19.91
N ASN A 246 3.02 -21.32 -19.75
CA ASN A 246 4.34 -20.97 -20.29
C ASN A 246 4.82 -22.07 -21.21
N MET A 247 5.21 -21.74 -22.43
CA MET A 247 5.74 -22.68 -23.39
C MET A 247 6.97 -22.07 -24.08
N THR A 248 7.97 -22.89 -24.31
CA THR A 248 9.15 -22.54 -25.09
C THR A 248 9.46 -23.65 -26.05
N GLN A 249 9.70 -23.33 -27.31
CA GLN A 249 10.02 -24.27 -28.39
C GLN A 249 11.26 -23.82 -29.16
N LYS A 250 12.29 -24.62 -29.23
CA LYS A 250 13.42 -24.43 -30.15
C LYS A 250 12.99 -24.80 -31.56
N VAL A 251 13.27 -23.91 -32.51
CA VAL A 251 12.92 -24.06 -33.93
C VAL A 251 14.22 -24.19 -34.72
N GLY A 252 14.46 -25.38 -35.25
CA GLY A 252 15.72 -25.70 -35.95
C GLY A 252 16.94 -25.58 -35.01
N LYS A 253 18.05 -25.09 -35.59
CA LYS A 253 19.34 -24.95 -34.86
C LYS A 253 19.51 -23.58 -34.20
N TYR A 254 18.87 -22.56 -34.77
CA TYR A 254 19.13 -21.15 -34.44
C TYR A 254 17.92 -20.41 -33.89
N GLY A 255 16.72 -20.98 -33.99
CA GLY A 255 15.47 -20.32 -33.63
C GLY A 255 14.92 -20.76 -32.28
N GLU A 256 14.19 -19.89 -31.66
CA GLU A 256 13.42 -20.15 -30.43
C GLU A 256 12.15 -19.29 -30.48
N VAL A 257 11.02 -19.91 -30.19
CA VAL A 257 9.75 -19.19 -29.95
C VAL A 257 9.20 -19.53 -28.58
N GLY A 258 8.51 -18.61 -27.99
CA GLY A 258 7.86 -18.86 -26.70
C GLY A 258 6.61 -18.03 -26.52
N ALA A 259 5.74 -18.55 -25.65
CA ALA A 259 4.52 -17.87 -25.23
C ALA A 259 4.35 -17.98 -23.72
N ASN A 260 3.90 -16.91 -23.10
CA ASN A 260 3.54 -16.82 -21.70
C ASN A 260 2.16 -16.17 -21.63
N MET A 261 1.20 -16.86 -21.06
CA MET A 261 -0.17 -16.40 -20.93
C MET A 261 -0.61 -16.54 -19.48
N MET A 262 -1.21 -15.50 -18.96
CA MET A 262 -1.84 -15.47 -17.66
C MET A 262 -3.27 -14.95 -17.80
N PHE A 263 -4.20 -15.67 -17.22
CA PHE A 263 -5.59 -15.25 -17.06
C PHE A 263 -5.93 -15.24 -15.56
N SER A 264 -6.62 -14.21 -15.11
CA SER A 264 -7.14 -14.14 -13.75
C SER A 264 -8.47 -13.42 -13.72
N GLN A 265 -9.41 -13.98 -12.96
CA GLN A 265 -10.65 -13.31 -12.59
C GLN A 265 -10.72 -13.21 -11.08
N MET A 266 -10.98 -12.02 -10.59
CA MET A 266 -11.11 -11.70 -9.18
C MET A 266 -12.48 -11.06 -8.93
N ASN A 267 -13.19 -11.57 -7.92
CA ASN A 267 -14.43 -10.98 -7.44
C ASN A 267 -14.20 -10.56 -5.99
N GLN A 268 -14.47 -9.30 -5.69
CA GLN A 268 -14.29 -8.73 -4.36
C GLN A 268 -15.60 -8.08 -3.91
N GLU A 269 -15.98 -8.36 -2.67
CA GLU A 269 -16.99 -7.62 -1.92
C GLU A 269 -16.28 -6.78 -0.87
N MET A 270 -16.59 -5.50 -0.82
CA MET A 270 -15.89 -4.52 0.02
C MET A 270 -16.87 -3.78 0.91
N ASN A 271 -16.46 -3.53 2.15
CA ASN A 271 -17.11 -2.56 3.01
C ASN A 271 -16.48 -1.17 2.80
N GLU A 272 -17.28 -0.13 3.01
CA GLU A 272 -16.78 1.23 3.08
C GLU A 272 -15.84 1.37 4.29
N GLU A 273 -14.93 2.34 4.21
CA GLU A 273 -13.92 2.62 5.23
C GLU A 273 -13.90 4.10 5.60
N ARG A 274 -12.95 4.46 6.46
CA ARG A 274 -12.72 5.83 6.95
C ARG A 274 -13.96 6.40 7.62
N GLY A 275 -14.41 7.59 7.23
CA GLY A 275 -15.52 8.32 7.83
C GLY A 275 -16.92 7.90 7.39
N SER A 276 -17.05 6.81 6.63
CA SER A 276 -18.38 6.33 6.24
C SER A 276 -19.21 5.87 7.45
N SER A 277 -20.47 6.27 7.50
CA SER A 277 -21.39 5.91 8.59
C SER A 277 -21.66 4.41 8.70
N ILE A 278 -21.51 3.66 7.61
CA ILE A 278 -21.69 2.20 7.57
C ILE A 278 -20.35 1.45 7.63
N ASN A 279 -19.24 2.14 7.84
CA ASN A 279 -17.93 1.48 8.05
C ASN A 279 -18.00 0.60 9.32
N PRO A 280 -17.85 -0.74 9.20
CA PRO A 280 -17.97 -1.63 10.36
C PRO A 280 -16.98 -1.31 11.48
N PHE A 281 -15.77 -0.89 11.13
CA PHE A 281 -14.70 -0.59 12.09
C PHE A 281 -14.95 0.76 12.79
N LEU A 282 -15.49 1.75 12.08
CA LEU A 282 -15.91 3.02 12.68
C LEU A 282 -17.12 2.80 13.59
N CYS A 283 -18.07 1.94 13.18
CA CYS A 283 -19.25 1.60 13.99
C CYS A 283 -18.84 0.96 15.32
N VAL A 284 -17.92 -0.01 15.30
CA VAL A 284 -17.39 -0.64 16.52
C VAL A 284 -16.62 0.34 17.40
N ALA A 285 -15.86 1.26 16.78
CA ALA A 285 -14.99 2.18 17.52
C ALA A 285 -15.70 3.41 18.07
N MET A 286 -16.77 3.89 17.42
CA MET A 286 -17.33 5.21 17.69
C MET A 286 -18.84 5.33 17.46
N THR A 287 -19.32 5.02 16.23
CA THR A 287 -20.66 5.50 15.81
C THR A 287 -21.84 4.71 16.38
N MET A 288 -21.55 3.60 17.07
CA MET A 288 -22.59 2.77 17.67
C MET A 288 -22.42 2.65 19.18
N THR A 289 -23.34 3.28 19.91
CA THR A 289 -23.41 3.12 21.36
C THR A 289 -23.97 1.75 21.74
N PRO A 290 -23.55 1.14 22.84
CA PRO A 290 -24.14 -0.10 23.34
C PRO A 290 -25.63 0.02 23.70
N SER A 291 -26.14 1.24 23.90
CA SER A 291 -27.58 1.50 24.13
C SER A 291 -28.48 1.24 22.94
N MET A 292 -27.92 1.15 21.71
CA MET A 292 -28.69 0.82 20.52
C MET A 292 -28.84 -0.68 20.35
N VAL A 293 -30.05 -1.14 20.07
CA VAL A 293 -30.35 -2.54 19.77
C VAL A 293 -30.35 -2.77 18.27
N VAL A 294 -29.93 -3.97 17.84
CA VAL A 294 -29.92 -4.34 16.43
C VAL A 294 -31.32 -4.60 15.90
N ARG A 295 -32.18 -5.26 16.73
CA ARG A 295 -33.53 -5.66 16.41
C ARG A 295 -34.45 -5.42 17.58
N ASP A 296 -35.75 -5.17 17.27
CA ASP A 296 -36.81 -5.15 18.28
C ASP A 296 -37.22 -6.58 18.70
N GLU A 297 -38.21 -6.67 19.63
CA GLU A 297 -38.74 -7.95 20.10
C GLU A 297 -39.41 -8.75 18.99
N GLU A 298 -39.92 -8.09 17.95
CA GLU A 298 -40.51 -8.71 16.79
C GLU A 298 -39.48 -9.15 15.74
N GLY A 299 -38.21 -8.83 15.94
CA GLY A 299 -37.11 -9.20 15.07
C GLY A 299 -36.82 -8.23 13.90
N ASN A 300 -37.49 -7.07 13.84
CA ASN A 300 -37.25 -6.05 12.84
C ASN A 300 -35.96 -5.26 13.16
N TYR A 301 -35.24 -4.80 12.12
CA TYR A 301 -34.11 -3.91 12.34
C TYR A 301 -34.54 -2.54 12.86
N VAL A 302 -33.95 -2.11 13.93
CA VAL A 302 -34.21 -0.82 14.58
C VAL A 302 -33.24 0.23 14.06
N GLY A 303 -33.74 1.43 13.71
CA GLY A 303 -32.92 2.61 13.44
C GLY A 303 -32.29 3.17 14.72
N ALA A 304 -31.37 4.12 14.57
CA ALA A 304 -30.77 4.80 15.69
C ALA A 304 -31.81 5.63 16.47
N TYR A 305 -31.72 5.63 17.80
CA TYR A 305 -32.65 6.38 18.62
C TYR A 305 -32.53 7.92 18.50
N ASP A 306 -31.50 8.40 17.75
CA ASP A 306 -31.38 9.81 17.38
C ASP A 306 -32.31 10.23 16.22
N GLY A 307 -33.21 9.35 15.83
CA GLY A 307 -34.16 9.57 14.72
C GLY A 307 -33.61 9.26 13.33
N THR A 308 -32.34 8.83 13.24
CA THR A 308 -31.78 8.37 11.96
C THR A 308 -32.16 6.92 11.66
N SER A 309 -32.17 6.53 10.40
CA SER A 309 -32.42 5.15 9.99
C SER A 309 -31.21 4.22 10.18
N LEU A 310 -30.11 4.70 10.73
CA LEU A 310 -28.86 3.94 10.81
C LEU A 310 -29.03 2.63 11.58
N ASN A 311 -28.76 1.53 10.89
CA ASN A 311 -28.49 0.22 11.49
C ASN A 311 -27.38 -0.45 10.67
N PRO A 312 -26.14 -0.41 11.15
CA PRO A 312 -25.00 -0.85 10.37
C PRO A 312 -25.02 -2.35 10.02
N LEU A 313 -25.65 -3.19 10.85
CA LEU A 313 -25.77 -4.61 10.50
C LEU A 313 -26.74 -4.84 9.34
N ARG A 314 -27.90 -4.14 9.35
CA ARG A 314 -28.84 -4.18 8.22
C ARG A 314 -28.12 -3.68 6.97
N ASP A 315 -27.48 -2.50 7.05
CA ASP A 315 -26.89 -1.85 5.88
C ASP A 315 -25.77 -2.72 5.29
N ILE A 316 -24.87 -3.28 6.10
CA ILE A 316 -23.81 -4.20 5.65
C ILE A 316 -24.38 -5.48 4.99
N LEU A 317 -25.51 -5.98 5.43
CA LEU A 317 -26.11 -7.21 4.90
C LEU A 317 -27.01 -6.97 3.67
N THR A 318 -27.56 -5.78 3.50
CA THR A 318 -28.47 -5.45 2.38
C THR A 318 -27.81 -4.64 1.28
N ASP A 319 -26.87 -3.77 1.63
CA ASP A 319 -26.09 -3.01 0.68
C ASP A 319 -24.97 -3.89 0.10
N TYR A 320 -24.51 -3.54 -1.08
CA TYR A 320 -23.33 -4.21 -1.63
C TYR A 320 -22.42 -3.25 -2.41
N ASN A 321 -21.15 -3.54 -2.36
CA ASN A 321 -20.12 -2.94 -3.19
C ASN A 321 -19.25 -4.05 -3.76
N ARG A 322 -19.48 -4.37 -5.02
CA ARG A 322 -18.87 -5.53 -5.71
C ARG A 322 -17.97 -5.06 -6.82
N VAL A 323 -16.78 -5.61 -6.84
CA VAL A 323 -15.81 -5.40 -7.90
C VAL A 323 -15.48 -6.73 -8.55
N ARG A 324 -15.62 -6.79 -9.87
CA ARG A 324 -15.13 -7.91 -10.68
C ARG A 324 -14.01 -7.43 -11.57
N MET A 325 -12.82 -7.94 -11.37
CA MET A 325 -11.65 -7.64 -12.20
C MET A 325 -11.24 -8.88 -12.99
N THR A 326 -11.11 -8.74 -14.30
CA THR A 326 -10.59 -9.77 -15.18
C THR A 326 -9.33 -9.24 -15.84
N ARG A 327 -8.24 -10.00 -15.78
CA ARG A 327 -6.97 -9.65 -16.40
C ARG A 327 -6.48 -10.76 -17.29
N MET A 328 -6.02 -10.39 -18.47
CA MET A 328 -5.29 -11.25 -19.41
C MET A 328 -3.94 -10.60 -19.71
N PHE A 329 -2.86 -11.27 -19.35
CA PHE A 329 -1.51 -10.84 -19.70
C PHE A 329 -0.87 -11.91 -20.58
N SER A 330 -0.52 -11.53 -21.79
CA SER A 330 0.02 -12.45 -22.80
C SER A 330 1.29 -11.88 -23.39
N THR A 331 2.31 -12.71 -23.51
CA THR A 331 3.58 -12.36 -24.14
C THR A 331 3.96 -13.46 -25.11
N GLY A 332 4.23 -13.10 -26.35
CA GLY A 332 4.83 -13.97 -27.37
C GLY A 332 6.21 -13.45 -27.73
N TYR A 333 7.14 -14.33 -27.98
CA TYR A 333 8.44 -13.92 -28.52
C TYR A 333 8.97 -14.88 -29.56
N ALA A 334 9.76 -14.33 -30.50
CA ALA A 334 10.58 -15.08 -31.43
C ALA A 334 12.03 -14.60 -31.31
N ALA A 335 12.97 -15.51 -31.32
CA ALA A 335 14.38 -15.20 -31.24
C ALA A 335 15.16 -16.04 -32.26
N ILE A 336 16.22 -15.46 -32.81
CA ILE A 336 17.14 -16.14 -33.70
C ILE A 336 18.58 -15.80 -33.29
N GLU A 337 19.43 -16.80 -33.27
CA GLU A 337 20.89 -16.68 -32.99
C GLU A 337 21.67 -17.13 -34.20
N PRO A 338 21.77 -16.27 -35.26
CA PRO A 338 22.40 -16.63 -36.53
C PRO A 338 23.90 -16.92 -36.39
N ILE A 339 24.54 -16.24 -35.43
CA ILE A 339 25.96 -16.42 -35.11
C ILE A 339 26.03 -16.60 -33.59
N LYS A 340 26.86 -17.53 -33.12
CA LYS A 340 27.01 -17.82 -31.69
C LYS A 340 27.29 -16.53 -30.91
N GLY A 341 26.40 -16.25 -29.95
CA GLY A 341 26.46 -15.07 -29.12
C GLY A 341 25.71 -13.84 -29.66
N LEU A 342 25.23 -13.83 -30.91
CA LEU A 342 24.44 -12.74 -31.47
C LEU A 342 22.97 -13.16 -31.58
N LYS A 343 22.14 -12.66 -30.64
CA LYS A 343 20.72 -13.00 -30.54
C LYS A 343 19.86 -11.80 -30.92
N LEU A 344 19.04 -11.94 -31.96
CA LEU A 344 17.95 -11.01 -32.29
C LEU A 344 16.67 -11.58 -31.69
N LYS A 345 15.92 -10.77 -30.92
CA LYS A 345 14.66 -11.18 -30.31
C LYS A 345 13.61 -10.09 -30.49
N GLU A 346 12.44 -10.51 -30.96
CA GLU A 346 11.21 -9.70 -30.93
C GLU A 346 10.29 -10.24 -29.84
N THR A 347 9.74 -9.34 -29.04
CA THR A 347 8.77 -9.66 -27.97
C THR A 347 7.54 -8.77 -28.14
N LEU A 348 6.38 -9.39 -28.23
CA LEU A 348 5.10 -8.71 -28.28
C LEU A 348 4.31 -9.08 -27.03
N SER A 349 3.85 -8.07 -26.28
CA SER A 349 3.11 -8.26 -25.03
C SER A 349 1.83 -7.45 -25.02
N TYR A 350 0.75 -8.06 -24.53
CA TYR A 350 -0.53 -7.39 -24.33
C TYR A 350 -1.03 -7.64 -22.91
N ASP A 351 -1.21 -6.54 -22.15
CA ASP A 351 -1.77 -6.52 -20.80
C ASP A 351 -3.14 -5.86 -20.86
N TYR A 352 -4.19 -6.67 -20.77
CA TYR A 352 -5.58 -6.22 -20.77
C TYR A 352 -6.22 -6.47 -19.42
N THR A 353 -6.85 -5.45 -18.87
CA THR A 353 -7.62 -5.56 -17.63
C THR A 353 -8.92 -4.80 -17.76
N ILE A 354 -9.99 -5.43 -17.33
CA ILE A 354 -11.30 -4.80 -17.16
C ILE A 354 -11.76 -4.99 -15.71
N GLN A 355 -12.15 -3.90 -15.08
CA GLN A 355 -12.83 -3.88 -13.79
C GLN A 355 -14.28 -3.41 -14.00
N LYS A 356 -15.21 -4.16 -13.43
CA LYS A 356 -16.64 -3.82 -13.37
C LYS A 356 -17.03 -3.61 -11.93
N ASP A 357 -17.60 -2.45 -11.65
CA ASP A 357 -18.07 -2.04 -10.34
C ASP A 357 -19.59 -2.08 -10.29
N SER A 358 -20.16 -2.54 -9.18
CA SER A 358 -21.60 -2.60 -8.94
C SER A 358 -21.88 -2.26 -7.49
N ARG A 359 -22.69 -1.26 -7.25
CA ARG A 359 -23.03 -0.75 -5.93
C ARG A 359 -24.53 -0.57 -5.76
N TYR A 360 -25.01 -0.86 -4.58
CA TYR A 360 -26.39 -0.65 -4.20
C TYR A 360 -26.48 -0.23 -2.73
N TYR A 361 -27.30 0.76 -2.45
CA TYR A 361 -27.73 1.18 -1.13
C TYR A 361 -29.24 1.03 -0.99
N ASN A 362 -29.68 0.37 0.07
CA ASN A 362 -31.10 0.20 0.37
C ASN A 362 -31.74 1.55 0.77
N PRO A 363 -33.07 1.67 0.71
CA PRO A 363 -33.76 2.93 1.02
C PRO A 363 -33.53 3.46 2.44
N LEU A 364 -33.25 2.56 3.37
CA LEU A 364 -32.98 2.90 4.78
C LEU A 364 -31.48 3.06 5.07
N SER A 365 -30.60 2.84 4.07
CA SER A 365 -29.17 2.94 4.27
C SER A 365 -28.75 4.33 4.72
N SER A 366 -27.79 4.35 5.64
CA SER A 366 -27.14 5.59 6.09
C SER A 366 -25.95 5.96 5.23
N ALA A 367 -25.62 5.16 4.22
CA ALA A 367 -24.55 5.42 3.28
C ALA A 367 -25.03 6.27 2.09
N GLY A 368 -24.02 6.85 1.40
CA GLY A 368 -24.27 7.61 0.19
C GLY A 368 -24.76 9.04 0.42
N PRO A 369 -24.85 9.82 -0.65
CA PRO A 369 -25.11 11.27 -0.59
C PRO A 369 -26.53 11.65 -0.15
N LYS A 370 -27.46 10.69 -0.16
CA LYS A 370 -28.87 10.87 0.25
C LYS A 370 -29.30 9.79 1.24
N SER A 371 -28.48 9.58 2.28
CA SER A 371 -28.78 8.58 3.31
C SER A 371 -30.21 8.72 3.86
N GLY A 372 -30.91 7.59 3.97
CA GLY A 372 -32.25 7.51 4.60
C GLY A 372 -33.42 7.95 3.77
N SER A 373 -33.26 8.26 2.47
CA SER A 373 -34.40 8.76 1.66
C SER A 373 -34.75 7.92 0.44
N ASP A 374 -33.76 7.44 -0.30
CA ASP A 374 -34.03 6.74 -1.58
C ASP A 374 -32.99 5.62 -1.79
N ALA A 375 -33.42 4.49 -2.29
CA ALA A 375 -32.49 3.45 -2.77
C ALA A 375 -31.66 4.00 -3.94
N GLN A 376 -30.35 3.69 -3.89
CA GLN A 376 -29.38 4.14 -4.90
C GLN A 376 -28.65 2.95 -5.50
N THR A 377 -28.39 3.05 -6.79
CA THR A 377 -27.64 2.03 -7.51
C THR A 377 -26.65 2.66 -8.46
N ALA A 378 -25.46 2.08 -8.57
CA ALA A 378 -24.44 2.51 -9.51
C ALA A 378 -23.79 1.31 -10.19
N LYS A 379 -23.49 1.47 -11.47
CA LYS A 379 -22.63 0.56 -12.23
C LYS A 379 -21.61 1.33 -13.03
N GLY A 380 -20.44 0.74 -13.14
CA GLY A 380 -19.39 1.29 -13.96
C GLY A 380 -18.43 0.22 -14.43
N PHE A 381 -17.60 0.60 -15.38
CA PHE A 381 -16.43 -0.17 -15.75
C PHE A 381 -15.24 0.75 -16.01
N ILE A 382 -14.07 0.23 -15.83
CA ILE A 382 -12.82 0.79 -16.33
C ILE A 382 -12.02 -0.33 -16.96
N GLU A 383 -11.58 -0.11 -18.18
CA GLU A 383 -10.71 -1.06 -18.85
C GLU A 383 -9.46 -0.36 -19.35
N TYR A 384 -8.39 -1.10 -19.47
CA TYR A 384 -7.20 -0.67 -20.17
C TYR A 384 -6.59 -1.79 -21.00
N GLY A 385 -6.02 -1.38 -22.12
CA GLY A 385 -5.17 -2.20 -22.98
C GLY A 385 -3.80 -1.57 -23.08
N LYS A 386 -2.77 -2.36 -22.83
CA LYS A 386 -1.37 -1.96 -22.94
C LYS A 386 -0.64 -2.92 -23.88
N LEU A 387 -0.23 -2.41 -25.03
CA LEU A 387 0.54 -3.16 -26.02
C LEU A 387 2.00 -2.71 -25.97
N ILE A 388 2.93 -3.65 -25.86
CA ILE A 388 4.37 -3.40 -25.94
C ILE A 388 4.98 -4.30 -27.01
N SER A 389 5.73 -3.70 -27.93
CA SER A 389 6.62 -4.38 -28.88
C SER A 389 8.06 -4.00 -28.54
N SER A 390 8.93 -4.98 -28.38
CA SER A 390 10.34 -4.79 -28.04
C SER A 390 11.24 -5.64 -28.91
N THR A 391 11.95 -4.98 -29.81
CA THR A 391 13.00 -5.59 -30.67
C THR A 391 14.35 -5.40 -30.00
N SER A 392 15.08 -6.46 -29.75
CA SER A 392 16.40 -6.42 -29.11
C SER A 392 17.46 -7.21 -29.86
N LEU A 393 18.65 -6.65 -29.94
CA LEU A 393 19.87 -7.31 -30.47
C LEU A 393 20.87 -7.41 -29.32
N ASN A 394 21.19 -8.61 -28.93
CA ASN A 394 22.17 -8.89 -27.88
C ASN A 394 23.37 -9.65 -28.43
N TYR A 395 24.57 -9.19 -28.07
CA TYR A 395 25.83 -9.83 -28.44
C TYR A 395 26.64 -10.15 -27.19
N VAL A 396 26.86 -11.44 -26.94
CA VAL A 396 27.63 -11.95 -25.78
C VAL A 396 28.81 -12.74 -26.31
N ARG A 397 30.01 -12.35 -25.88
CA ARG A 397 31.24 -13.04 -26.30
C ARG A 397 32.33 -12.98 -25.22
N THR A 398 33.06 -14.09 -25.12
CA THR A 398 34.29 -14.17 -24.30
C THR A 398 35.49 -14.21 -25.27
N PHE A 399 36.45 -13.29 -25.07
CA PHE A 399 37.70 -13.21 -25.84
C PHE A 399 38.86 -13.58 -24.95
N ALA A 400 39.85 -14.28 -25.47
CA ALA A 400 41.08 -14.67 -24.75
C ALA A 400 40.82 -15.26 -23.34
N ARG A 401 39.67 -15.86 -23.09
CA ARG A 401 39.20 -16.44 -21.82
C ARG A 401 39.02 -15.45 -20.64
N GLN A 402 39.47 -14.21 -20.76
CA GLN A 402 39.51 -13.21 -19.67
C GLN A 402 38.62 -12.00 -19.96
N HIS A 403 38.26 -11.74 -21.22
CA HIS A 403 37.47 -10.60 -21.59
C HIS A 403 36.02 -11.03 -21.88
N HIS A 404 35.09 -10.69 -21.05
CA HIS A 404 33.67 -10.98 -21.26
C HIS A 404 32.94 -9.71 -21.67
N LEU A 405 32.27 -9.75 -22.77
CA LEU A 405 31.53 -8.62 -23.36
C LEU A 405 30.06 -9.01 -23.54
N ASP A 406 29.14 -8.18 -23.03
CA ASP A 406 27.70 -8.27 -23.30
C ASP A 406 27.19 -6.89 -23.71
N VAL A 407 26.77 -6.79 -24.99
CA VAL A 407 26.24 -5.56 -25.59
C VAL A 407 24.77 -5.80 -25.97
N LEU A 408 23.89 -4.91 -25.52
CA LEU A 408 22.48 -4.91 -25.88
C LEU A 408 22.11 -3.60 -26.54
N ALA A 409 21.38 -3.68 -27.67
CA ALA A 409 20.64 -2.56 -28.25
C ALA A 409 19.17 -2.97 -28.39
N ALA A 410 18.25 -2.09 -28.06
CA ALA A 410 16.83 -2.38 -28.21
C ALA A 410 16.01 -1.15 -28.58
N TYR A 411 14.90 -1.43 -29.22
CA TYR A 411 13.86 -0.48 -29.61
C TYR A 411 12.53 -0.97 -29.03
N GLU A 412 11.80 -0.10 -28.34
CA GLU A 412 10.53 -0.43 -27.69
C GLU A 412 9.45 0.59 -28.05
N ILE A 413 8.27 0.09 -28.39
CA ILE A 413 7.06 0.89 -28.56
C ILE A 413 6.05 0.44 -27.54
N GLU A 414 5.44 1.39 -26.82
CA GLU A 414 4.33 1.17 -25.91
C GLU A 414 3.12 1.98 -26.34
N SER A 415 1.96 1.35 -26.41
CA SER A 415 0.66 1.99 -26.60
C SER A 415 -0.25 1.60 -25.44
N TYR A 416 -0.82 2.59 -24.79
CA TYR A 416 -1.72 2.42 -23.67
C TYR A 416 -3.00 3.21 -23.93
N GLN A 417 -4.13 2.57 -23.68
CA GLN A 417 -5.45 3.20 -23.71
C GLN A 417 -6.26 2.74 -22.50
N THR A 418 -7.04 3.63 -21.94
CA THR A 418 -8.02 3.32 -20.91
C THR A 418 -9.35 3.98 -21.24
N ASP A 419 -10.42 3.22 -21.05
CA ASP A 419 -11.80 3.65 -21.24
C ASP A 419 -12.56 3.41 -19.95
N HIS A 420 -13.36 4.38 -19.52
CA HIS A 420 -14.24 4.20 -18.40
C HIS A 420 -15.60 4.83 -18.62
N ALA A 421 -16.62 4.20 -18.05
CA ALA A 421 -17.95 4.76 -17.91
C ALA A 421 -18.56 4.34 -16.58
N SER A 422 -19.31 5.22 -15.96
CA SER A 422 -20.09 4.95 -14.75
C SER A 422 -21.38 5.76 -14.73
N GLY A 423 -22.44 5.14 -14.22
CA GLY A 423 -23.74 5.78 -14.02
C GLY A 423 -24.30 5.46 -12.66
N GLU A 424 -24.92 6.44 -12.04
CA GLU A 424 -25.60 6.33 -10.75
C GLU A 424 -27.02 6.85 -10.88
N LYS A 425 -27.96 6.07 -10.35
CA LYS A 425 -29.39 6.41 -10.33
C LYS A 425 -29.98 6.14 -8.95
N SER A 426 -31.08 6.79 -8.66
CA SER A 426 -31.83 6.65 -7.42
C SER A 426 -33.34 6.49 -7.69
N LYS A 427 -34.12 6.22 -6.64
CA LYS A 427 -35.56 5.96 -6.65
C LYS A 427 -35.90 4.68 -7.40
N LEU A 428 -35.40 3.57 -6.85
CA LEU A 428 -35.76 2.23 -7.28
C LEU A 428 -37.19 1.86 -6.80
N PRO A 429 -37.95 1.15 -7.60
CA PRO A 429 -39.35 0.77 -7.23
C PRO A 429 -39.39 -0.35 -6.18
N SER A 430 -38.30 -1.07 -5.99
CA SER A 430 -38.17 -2.19 -5.05
C SER A 430 -36.68 -2.48 -4.75
N ASP A 431 -36.40 -2.93 -3.53
CA ASP A 431 -35.10 -3.43 -3.06
C ASP A 431 -34.61 -4.70 -3.79
N LYS A 432 -35.55 -5.38 -4.49
CA LYS A 432 -35.24 -6.58 -5.31
C LYS A 432 -34.80 -6.25 -6.73
N LEU A 433 -35.05 -5.02 -7.19
CA LEU A 433 -34.77 -4.55 -8.55
C LEU A 433 -33.61 -3.55 -8.54
N THR A 434 -32.39 -4.02 -8.23
CA THR A 434 -31.22 -3.19 -7.97
C THR A 434 -30.44 -2.70 -9.21
N GLU A 435 -30.93 -3.04 -10.43
CA GLU A 435 -30.30 -2.58 -11.67
C GLU A 435 -30.58 -1.09 -11.92
N PRO A 436 -29.59 -0.29 -12.38
CA PRO A 436 -29.78 1.14 -12.64
C PRO A 436 -30.89 1.46 -13.63
N ASP A 437 -31.18 0.54 -14.55
CA ASP A 437 -32.25 0.73 -15.51
C ASP A 437 -33.63 0.87 -14.86
N ASN A 438 -33.85 0.19 -13.74
CA ASN A 438 -35.10 0.23 -12.96
C ASN A 438 -35.27 1.52 -12.15
N ALA A 439 -34.24 2.34 -11.98
CA ALA A 439 -34.29 3.54 -11.15
C ALA A 439 -34.80 4.76 -11.96
N ALA A 440 -35.64 5.60 -11.30
CA ALA A 440 -36.33 6.71 -11.96
C ALA A 440 -35.44 7.95 -12.16
N VAL A 441 -34.46 8.21 -11.28
CA VAL A 441 -33.70 9.46 -11.29
C VAL A 441 -32.25 9.20 -11.61
N LEU A 442 -31.71 9.87 -12.65
CA LEU A 442 -30.30 9.88 -12.98
C LEU A 442 -29.58 10.90 -12.08
N ASN A 443 -28.65 10.42 -11.23
CA ASN A 443 -27.85 11.26 -10.35
C ASN A 443 -26.55 11.71 -11.05
N SER A 444 -25.89 10.80 -11.73
CA SER A 444 -24.68 11.12 -12.49
C SER A 444 -24.42 10.10 -13.61
N PHE A 445 -23.81 10.57 -14.67
CA PHE A 445 -23.20 9.72 -15.70
C PHE A 445 -21.86 10.34 -16.10
N LYS A 446 -20.81 9.52 -16.13
CA LYS A 446 -19.44 9.97 -16.47
C LYS A 446 -18.82 8.97 -17.42
N SER A 447 -18.08 9.47 -18.40
CA SER A 447 -17.25 8.62 -19.27
C SER A 447 -16.04 9.38 -19.74
N ALA A 448 -14.94 8.69 -19.98
CA ALA A 448 -13.76 9.25 -20.61
C ALA A 448 -12.88 8.17 -21.23
N THR A 449 -12.22 8.53 -22.30
CA THR A 449 -11.16 7.75 -22.94
C THR A 449 -9.85 8.51 -22.81
N GLN A 450 -8.81 7.84 -22.34
CA GLN A 450 -7.48 8.42 -22.23
C GLN A 450 -6.43 7.48 -22.85
N ALA A 451 -5.43 8.06 -23.49
CA ALA A 451 -4.39 7.26 -24.13
C ALA A 451 -3.03 7.94 -24.08
N TYR A 452 -1.96 7.15 -24.08
CA TYR A 452 -0.62 7.64 -24.33
C TYR A 452 0.20 6.65 -25.16
N ARG A 453 1.24 7.15 -25.76
CA ARG A 453 2.23 6.36 -26.49
C ARG A 453 3.62 6.74 -26.02
N MET A 454 4.51 5.75 -26.02
CA MET A 454 5.92 5.94 -25.70
C MET A 454 6.79 5.17 -26.69
N ILE A 455 7.90 5.78 -27.08
CA ILE A 455 8.95 5.19 -27.91
C ILE A 455 10.25 5.27 -27.13
N SER A 456 11.02 4.19 -27.14
CA SER A 456 12.26 4.10 -26.40
C SER A 456 13.38 3.48 -27.21
N TYR A 457 14.55 4.07 -27.14
CA TYR A 457 15.81 3.52 -27.64
C TYR A 457 16.71 3.24 -26.46
N LEU A 458 17.24 2.05 -26.35
CA LEU A 458 18.12 1.70 -25.24
C LEU A 458 19.37 0.95 -25.72
N SER A 459 20.47 1.16 -25.03
CA SER A 459 21.71 0.41 -25.18
C SER A 459 22.34 0.11 -23.84
N ARG A 460 23.01 -1.02 -23.73
CA ARG A 460 23.76 -1.43 -22.54
C ARG A 460 25.06 -2.10 -22.96
N LEU A 461 26.12 -1.77 -22.25
CA LEU A 461 27.41 -2.43 -22.34
C LEU A 461 27.77 -2.97 -20.96
N ASN A 462 28.05 -4.27 -20.87
CA ASN A 462 28.70 -4.88 -19.71
C ASN A 462 30.02 -5.48 -20.18
N TYR A 463 31.06 -5.18 -19.46
CA TYR A 463 32.40 -5.72 -19.71
C TYR A 463 33.04 -6.13 -18.40
N ASP A 464 33.59 -7.31 -18.35
CA ASP A 464 34.45 -7.74 -17.27
C ASP A 464 35.79 -8.28 -17.76
N TYR A 465 36.81 -8.09 -16.96
CA TYR A 465 38.14 -8.61 -17.16
C TYR A 465 38.53 -9.59 -16.07
N ASP A 466 38.66 -10.85 -16.42
CA ASP A 466 39.19 -11.94 -15.60
C ASP A 466 38.39 -12.12 -14.29
N ASP A 467 37.06 -11.87 -14.32
CA ASP A 467 36.18 -11.85 -13.14
C ASP A 467 36.69 -10.94 -12.00
N ARG A 468 37.51 -9.92 -12.31
CA ARG A 468 38.09 -8.98 -11.32
C ARG A 468 37.56 -7.58 -11.45
N TYR A 469 37.56 -7.05 -12.69
CA TYR A 469 37.17 -5.65 -12.95
C TYR A 469 35.93 -5.64 -13.84
N TYR A 470 34.83 -5.07 -13.33
CA TYR A 470 33.58 -4.98 -14.06
C TYR A 470 33.26 -3.53 -14.32
N ILE A 471 32.86 -3.22 -15.53
CA ILE A 471 32.36 -1.91 -15.93
C ILE A 471 31.06 -2.14 -16.69
N ALA A 472 30.03 -1.39 -16.32
CA ALA A 472 28.78 -1.37 -17.05
C ALA A 472 28.34 0.05 -17.34
N GLY A 473 27.75 0.24 -18.52
CA GLY A 473 27.14 1.50 -18.93
C GLY A 473 25.82 1.24 -19.62
N SER A 474 24.86 2.13 -19.42
CA SER A 474 23.59 2.11 -20.15
C SER A 474 23.17 3.49 -20.57
N TYR A 475 22.46 3.55 -21.68
CA TYR A 475 21.83 4.76 -22.19
C TYR A 475 20.43 4.41 -22.72
N ARG A 476 19.44 5.20 -22.30
CA ARG A 476 18.06 5.10 -22.78
C ARG A 476 17.52 6.48 -23.11
N ARG A 477 16.83 6.59 -24.21
CA ARG A 477 16.10 7.78 -24.64
C ARG A 477 14.62 7.45 -24.82
N ASP A 478 13.78 8.07 -23.99
CA ASP A 478 12.33 7.87 -24.00
C ASP A 478 11.60 9.11 -24.50
N GLY A 479 10.63 8.91 -25.40
CA GLY A 479 9.73 9.95 -25.87
C GLY A 479 8.29 9.62 -25.48
N SER A 480 7.64 10.48 -24.69
CA SER A 480 6.27 10.27 -24.19
C SER A 480 5.30 11.31 -24.73
N SER A 481 4.11 10.87 -25.16
CA SER A 481 3.03 11.76 -25.59
C SER A 481 2.35 12.50 -24.42
N ARG A 482 2.71 12.21 -23.17
CA ARG A 482 2.23 12.95 -21.98
C ARG A 482 2.87 14.32 -21.83
N LEU A 483 3.89 14.61 -22.62
CA LEU A 483 4.65 15.84 -22.64
C LEU A 483 4.52 16.56 -23.99
N SER A 484 4.75 17.88 -23.98
CA SER A 484 4.69 18.70 -25.19
C SER A 484 5.69 18.22 -26.26
N PRO A 485 5.47 18.48 -27.55
CA PRO A 485 6.39 18.08 -28.62
C PRO A 485 7.83 18.48 -28.38
N ASN A 486 8.07 19.65 -27.79
CA ASN A 486 9.40 20.20 -27.54
C ASN A 486 10.13 19.54 -26.36
N ASN A 487 9.39 19.01 -25.37
CA ASN A 487 9.94 18.49 -24.11
C ASN A 487 9.66 16.98 -23.87
N ARG A 488 9.15 16.27 -24.89
CA ARG A 488 8.75 14.86 -24.76
C ARG A 488 9.89 13.88 -24.60
N TRP A 489 11.12 14.26 -25.00
CA TRP A 489 12.27 13.37 -24.96
C TRP A 489 13.10 13.53 -23.69
N GLY A 490 13.24 12.43 -22.93
CA GLY A 490 14.13 12.30 -21.78
C GLY A 490 15.34 11.44 -22.12
N ASN A 491 16.52 11.81 -21.61
CA ASN A 491 17.73 11.02 -21.72
C ASN A 491 18.10 10.49 -20.32
N PHE A 492 18.25 9.19 -20.22
CA PHE A 492 18.55 8.47 -18.99
C PHE A 492 19.80 7.63 -19.21
N TRP A 493 20.70 7.62 -18.26
CA TRP A 493 21.96 6.91 -18.42
C TRP A 493 22.52 6.48 -17.08
N SER A 494 23.40 5.50 -17.09
CA SER A 494 24.13 5.10 -15.91
C SER A 494 25.50 4.55 -16.26
N VAL A 495 26.40 4.66 -15.30
CA VAL A 495 27.72 4.02 -15.28
C VAL A 495 27.89 3.34 -13.93
N SER A 496 28.45 2.14 -13.96
CA SER A 496 28.81 1.41 -12.74
C SER A 496 30.14 0.67 -12.92
N GLY A 497 30.83 0.51 -11.79
CA GLY A 497 32.05 -0.29 -11.71
C GLY A 497 32.01 -1.19 -10.49
N MET A 498 32.61 -2.35 -10.61
CA MET A 498 32.82 -3.27 -9.49
C MET A 498 34.24 -3.83 -9.55
N TRP A 499 34.92 -3.82 -8.42
CA TRP A 499 36.18 -4.50 -8.25
C TRP A 499 35.96 -5.74 -7.37
N HIS A 500 36.17 -6.91 -7.94
CA HIS A 500 36.12 -8.18 -7.24
C HIS A 500 37.47 -8.43 -6.58
N LEU A 501 37.72 -7.76 -5.46
CA LEU A 501 38.97 -7.79 -4.73
C LEU A 501 39.36 -9.22 -4.30
N GLY A 502 38.34 -10.04 -3.95
CA GLY A 502 38.51 -11.43 -3.54
C GLY A 502 39.21 -12.32 -4.58
N ASN A 503 39.22 -11.93 -5.87
CA ASN A 503 39.89 -12.64 -6.96
C ASN A 503 41.32 -12.17 -7.22
N GLU A 504 41.82 -11.17 -6.46
CA GLU A 504 43.18 -10.68 -6.60
C GLU A 504 44.18 -11.62 -5.98
N ASN A 505 45.39 -11.66 -6.58
CA ASN A 505 46.47 -12.56 -6.14
C ASN A 505 46.91 -12.29 -4.69
N PHE A 506 46.92 -11.03 -4.27
CA PHE A 506 47.32 -10.63 -2.90
C PHE A 506 46.28 -11.03 -1.85
N MET A 507 45.04 -11.31 -2.24
CA MET A 507 43.99 -11.77 -1.35
C MET A 507 44.11 -13.27 -1.02
N LYS A 508 44.88 -14.04 -1.76
CA LYS A 508 44.98 -15.49 -1.56
C LYS A 508 45.36 -15.88 -0.13
N ALA A 509 46.26 -15.11 0.52
CA ALA A 509 46.71 -15.37 1.87
C ALA A 509 45.60 -15.18 2.93
N VAL A 510 44.69 -14.24 2.73
CA VAL A 510 43.60 -13.93 3.67
C VAL A 510 42.28 -14.64 3.32
N LYS A 511 42.20 -15.26 2.14
CA LYS A 511 40.99 -15.95 1.62
C LYS A 511 40.39 -17.02 2.56
N PRO A 512 41.16 -17.76 3.39
CA PRO A 512 40.57 -18.69 4.36
C PRO A 512 39.68 -18.02 5.41
N VAL A 513 39.96 -16.75 5.76
CA VAL A 513 39.18 -15.97 6.72
C VAL A 513 38.24 -15.01 6.00
N LEU A 514 38.78 -14.18 5.11
CA LEU A 514 38.02 -13.24 4.28
C LEU A 514 37.85 -13.85 2.88
N SER A 515 36.80 -14.66 2.73
CA SER A 515 36.62 -15.55 1.57
C SER A 515 36.29 -14.81 0.27
N ASP A 516 35.63 -13.67 0.38
CA ASP A 516 35.30 -12.84 -0.79
C ASP A 516 35.09 -11.37 -0.40
N VAL A 517 35.51 -10.46 -1.29
CA VAL A 517 35.32 -9.01 -1.15
C VAL A 517 34.99 -8.40 -2.50
N LYS A 518 33.87 -7.65 -2.57
CA LYS A 518 33.50 -6.87 -3.75
C LYS A 518 33.25 -5.43 -3.35
N ILE A 519 33.79 -4.49 -4.10
CA ILE A 519 33.55 -3.06 -3.95
C ILE A 519 32.83 -2.61 -5.21
N ARG A 520 31.70 -1.93 -5.07
CA ARG A 520 30.88 -1.47 -6.19
C ARG A 520 30.50 -0.01 -6.03
N ALA A 521 30.45 0.67 -7.15
CA ALA A 521 29.99 2.05 -7.23
C ALA A 521 29.13 2.22 -8.48
N SER A 522 28.06 2.98 -8.38
CA SER A 522 27.23 3.34 -9.53
C SER A 522 26.71 4.76 -9.41
N TYR A 523 26.58 5.41 -10.57
CA TYR A 523 25.94 6.71 -10.70
C TYR A 523 25.09 6.71 -11.96
N GLY A 524 23.89 7.28 -11.86
CA GLY A 524 23.00 7.33 -13.02
C GLY A 524 21.80 8.25 -12.81
N VAL A 525 21.06 8.40 -13.90
CA VAL A 525 19.87 9.25 -13.99
C VAL A 525 18.70 8.42 -14.48
N ASN A 526 17.62 8.38 -13.71
CA ASN A 526 16.32 7.83 -14.11
C ASN A 526 15.29 8.95 -14.16
N GLY A 527 14.15 8.69 -14.80
CA GLY A 527 13.07 9.66 -14.90
C GLY A 527 11.76 9.20 -14.29
N ASN A 528 10.85 10.15 -14.18
CA ASN A 528 9.43 9.91 -13.92
C ASN A 528 8.61 10.81 -14.83
N GLN A 529 7.47 10.31 -15.31
CA GLN A 529 6.59 11.05 -16.21
C GLN A 529 5.39 11.63 -15.44
N PRO A 530 4.74 12.69 -15.98
CA PRO A 530 3.52 13.20 -15.37
C PRO A 530 2.45 12.11 -15.23
N GLY A 531 1.71 12.13 -14.11
CA GLY A 531 0.55 11.27 -13.92
C GLY A 531 -0.57 11.57 -14.92
N SER A 532 -0.78 12.84 -15.24
CA SER A 532 -1.75 13.29 -16.24
C SER A 532 -1.32 12.92 -17.66
N TYR A 533 -2.27 12.46 -18.50
CA TYR A 533 -2.02 12.14 -19.91
C TYR A 533 -1.90 13.40 -20.78
N TYR A 534 -2.51 14.50 -20.36
CA TYR A 534 -2.63 15.74 -21.13
C TYR A 534 -2.26 16.99 -20.31
N GLY A 535 -1.48 16.84 -19.24
CA GLY A 535 -1.18 17.92 -18.29
C GLY A 535 -0.43 19.13 -18.86
N TYR A 536 0.12 19.00 -20.08
CA TYR A 536 0.75 20.14 -20.79
C TYR A 536 -0.23 20.96 -21.63
N LYS A 537 -1.47 20.43 -21.85
CA LYS A 537 -2.50 21.09 -22.67
C LYS A 537 -3.42 21.95 -21.83
N GLY A 538 -3.92 23.04 -22.41
CA GLY A 538 -5.12 23.72 -21.91
C GLY A 538 -6.32 22.79 -22.11
N LEU A 539 -7.00 22.45 -21.05
CA LEU A 539 -8.15 21.55 -21.10
C LEU A 539 -9.44 22.34 -20.88
N TYR A 540 -10.51 21.89 -21.54
CA TYR A 540 -11.85 22.44 -21.37
C TYR A 540 -12.72 21.46 -20.61
N SER A 541 -13.52 21.96 -19.70
CA SER A 541 -14.62 21.24 -19.08
C SER A 541 -15.95 21.62 -19.72
N TYR A 542 -16.84 20.64 -19.85
CA TYR A 542 -18.18 20.77 -20.37
C TYR A 542 -19.16 20.35 -19.27
N GLY A 543 -20.40 20.87 -19.30
CA GLY A 543 -21.43 20.47 -18.33
C GLY A 543 -22.02 21.63 -17.54
N GLU A 544 -21.43 22.82 -17.67
CA GLU A 544 -22.08 24.06 -17.23
C GLU A 544 -23.09 24.46 -18.35
N ASN A 545 -24.35 24.08 -18.15
CA ASN A 545 -25.38 24.29 -19.17
C ASN A 545 -25.98 25.71 -19.09
N TYR A 546 -26.14 26.35 -20.25
CA TYR A 546 -26.88 27.57 -20.38
C TYR A 546 -28.08 27.34 -21.25
N MET A 547 -29.29 27.48 -20.70
CA MET A 547 -30.57 27.24 -21.37
C MET A 547 -30.62 25.89 -22.11
N GLU A 548 -30.23 24.81 -21.42
CA GLU A 548 -30.10 23.42 -21.93
C GLU A 548 -29.05 23.21 -23.02
N ALA A 549 -28.31 24.22 -23.43
CA ALA A 549 -27.16 24.08 -24.30
C ALA A 549 -25.88 23.85 -23.49
N ALA A 550 -25.07 22.90 -23.94
CA ALA A 550 -23.80 22.60 -23.27
C ALA A 550 -22.81 23.77 -23.38
N GLY A 551 -22.46 24.35 -22.24
CA GLY A 551 -21.40 25.33 -22.12
C GLY A 551 -20.01 24.68 -21.96
N SER A 552 -18.95 25.43 -22.28
CA SER A 552 -17.57 25.02 -22.06
C SER A 552 -16.77 26.13 -21.43
N TYR A 553 -15.84 25.78 -20.54
CA TYR A 553 -14.88 26.71 -19.97
C TYR A 553 -13.50 26.06 -19.88
N GLU A 554 -12.47 26.87 -19.91
CA GLU A 554 -11.11 26.38 -19.76
C GLU A 554 -10.85 25.96 -18.31
N SER A 555 -10.56 24.67 -18.10
CA SER A 555 -10.44 24.06 -16.76
C SER A 555 -9.01 23.86 -16.31
N ALA A 556 -8.04 23.96 -17.22
CA ALA A 556 -6.62 23.79 -16.90
C ALA A 556 -5.76 24.69 -17.78
N GLN A 557 -4.82 25.39 -17.14
CA GLN A 557 -3.85 26.24 -17.83
C GLN A 557 -2.81 25.36 -18.56
N PRO A 558 -2.47 25.65 -19.85
CA PRO A 558 -1.43 24.90 -20.57
C PRO A 558 -0.03 25.15 -20.02
N ASN A 559 0.83 24.14 -20.11
CA ASN A 559 2.24 24.25 -19.78
C ASN A 559 3.13 23.50 -20.78
N ASP A 560 3.55 24.18 -21.83
CA ASP A 560 4.45 23.61 -22.83
C ASP A 560 5.87 23.34 -22.33
N LEU A 561 6.25 23.91 -21.18
CA LEU A 561 7.55 23.70 -20.55
C LEU A 561 7.59 22.45 -19.67
N LEU A 562 6.45 21.78 -19.48
CA LEU A 562 6.36 20.58 -18.67
C LEU A 562 7.32 19.50 -19.18
N THR A 563 8.18 18.99 -18.31
CA THR A 563 9.21 18.01 -18.63
C THR A 563 9.25 16.85 -17.63
N TRP A 564 10.18 15.94 -17.83
CA TRP A 564 10.43 14.79 -16.96
C TRP A 564 10.98 15.18 -15.60
N GLU A 565 10.54 14.55 -14.54
CA GLU A 565 11.31 14.54 -13.28
C GLU A 565 12.59 13.74 -13.49
N LYS A 566 13.71 14.20 -12.93
CA LYS A 566 15.02 13.55 -13.05
C LYS A 566 15.55 13.14 -11.69
N ASN A 567 15.95 11.90 -11.60
CA ASN A 567 16.40 11.27 -10.37
C ASN A 567 17.86 10.87 -10.49
N TYR A 568 18.76 11.64 -9.88
CA TYR A 568 20.20 11.41 -9.84
C TYR A 568 20.52 10.54 -8.63
N SER A 569 21.11 9.38 -8.85
CA SER A 569 21.38 8.41 -7.78
C SER A 569 22.84 7.97 -7.78
N LEU A 570 23.53 8.20 -6.66
CA LEU A 570 24.84 7.64 -6.34
C LEU A 570 24.65 6.45 -5.41
N ASN A 571 25.30 5.33 -5.70
CA ASN A 571 25.35 4.17 -4.82
C ASN A 571 26.79 3.70 -4.65
N LEU A 572 27.17 3.40 -3.42
CA LEU A 572 28.44 2.82 -3.04
C LEU A 572 28.15 1.57 -2.20
N GLY A 573 28.79 0.46 -2.53
CA GLY A 573 28.55 -0.80 -1.83
C GLY A 573 29.81 -1.60 -1.61
N ILE A 574 29.81 -2.34 -0.51
CA ILE A 574 30.83 -3.35 -0.21
C ILE A 574 30.13 -4.64 0.19
N ASP A 575 30.52 -5.74 -0.45
CA ASP A 575 30.04 -7.08 -0.14
C ASP A 575 31.22 -7.89 0.42
N LEU A 576 31.04 -8.49 1.57
CA LEU A 576 32.06 -9.23 2.33
C LEU A 576 31.58 -10.66 2.60
N SER A 577 32.46 -11.63 2.44
CA SER A 577 32.23 -13.01 2.85
C SER A 577 33.34 -13.48 3.77
N PHE A 578 32.98 -13.91 4.98
CA PHE A 578 33.93 -14.46 5.94
C PHE A 578 33.72 -15.97 6.09
N ILE A 579 34.81 -16.75 6.03
CA ILE A 579 34.82 -18.20 6.22
C ILE A 579 33.74 -18.96 5.42
N ASN A 580 33.27 -18.41 4.32
CA ASN A 580 32.14 -18.89 3.52
C ASN A 580 30.85 -19.13 4.32
N ARG A 581 30.70 -18.48 5.48
CA ARG A 581 29.53 -18.64 6.36
C ARG A 581 28.85 -17.34 6.74
N ILE A 582 29.59 -16.23 6.73
CA ILE A 582 29.05 -14.91 7.08
C ILE A 582 29.13 -14.03 5.83
N PHE A 583 28.02 -13.55 5.37
CA PHE A 583 27.89 -12.67 4.20
C PHE A 583 27.32 -11.36 4.66
N ALA A 584 28.05 -10.27 4.48
CA ALA A 584 27.64 -8.93 4.85
C ALA A 584 27.64 -8.04 3.61
N SER A 585 26.60 -7.26 3.42
CA SER A 585 26.51 -6.22 2.41
C SER A 585 26.17 -4.89 3.07
N LEU A 586 26.97 -3.87 2.79
CA LEU A 586 26.76 -2.50 3.25
C LEU A 586 26.67 -1.59 2.05
N GLU A 587 25.56 -0.84 1.95
CA GLU A 587 25.32 0.12 0.88
C GLU A 587 25.06 1.51 1.44
N TYR A 588 25.67 2.52 0.83
CA TYR A 588 25.31 3.92 0.98
C TYR A 588 24.69 4.42 -0.32
N TYR A 589 23.59 5.15 -0.22
CA TYR A 589 22.96 5.80 -1.37
C TYR A 589 22.66 7.27 -1.10
N ASN A 590 22.68 8.04 -2.20
CA ASN A 590 22.23 9.43 -2.21
C ASN A 590 21.44 9.67 -3.51
N ARG A 591 20.13 9.85 -3.36
CA ARG A 591 19.17 10.08 -4.45
C ARG A 591 18.68 11.53 -4.39
N ASP A 592 18.88 12.25 -5.46
CA ASP A 592 18.54 13.66 -5.62
C ASP A 592 17.54 13.81 -6.77
N THR A 593 16.27 14.04 -6.44
CA THR A 593 15.21 14.23 -7.43
C THR A 593 15.05 15.71 -7.71
N LYS A 594 15.20 16.10 -8.97
CA LYS A 594 15.05 17.47 -9.48
C LYS A 594 13.87 17.57 -10.43
N ASP A 595 13.45 18.79 -10.70
CA ASP A 595 12.36 19.09 -11.61
C ASP A 595 11.06 18.35 -11.21
N LEU A 596 10.78 18.31 -9.88
CA LEU A 596 9.61 17.64 -9.32
C LEU A 596 8.32 18.23 -9.88
N LEU A 597 7.41 17.35 -10.26
CA LEU A 597 6.05 17.73 -10.69
C LEU A 597 5.22 18.16 -9.48
N TYR A 598 4.73 19.39 -9.52
CA TYR A 598 3.95 19.98 -8.46
C TYR A 598 2.82 20.87 -9.00
N SER A 599 1.62 20.73 -8.41
CA SER A 599 0.51 21.63 -8.69
C SER A 599 0.72 22.92 -7.90
N LEU A 600 1.37 23.90 -8.53
CA LEU A 600 1.70 25.17 -7.93
C LEU A 600 0.43 26.00 -7.72
N PRO A 601 0.06 26.41 -6.50
CA PRO A 601 -1.04 27.33 -6.27
C PRO A 601 -0.73 28.68 -6.94
N ILE A 602 -1.71 29.23 -7.64
CA ILE A 602 -1.63 30.54 -8.29
C ILE A 602 -2.81 31.40 -7.88
N SER A 603 -2.71 32.70 -8.12
CA SER A 603 -3.79 33.64 -7.79
C SER A 603 -5.04 33.32 -8.60
N ALA A 604 -6.19 33.23 -7.94
CA ALA A 604 -7.48 33.00 -8.60
C ALA A 604 -7.87 34.11 -9.61
N THR A 605 -7.20 35.24 -9.59
CA THR A 605 -7.37 36.30 -10.59
C THR A 605 -6.93 35.91 -12.00
N THR A 606 -6.16 34.79 -12.12
CA THR A 606 -5.78 34.22 -13.42
C THR A 606 -6.90 33.35 -14.01
N GLY A 607 -8.00 33.10 -13.29
CA GLY A 607 -9.03 32.14 -13.65
C GLY A 607 -8.75 30.69 -13.21
N PHE A 608 -7.59 30.42 -12.61
CA PHE A 608 -7.17 29.11 -12.16
C PHE A 608 -6.69 29.16 -10.73
N THR A 609 -6.81 28.04 -10.00
CA THR A 609 -6.33 27.91 -8.61
C THR A 609 -4.97 27.24 -8.51
N SER A 610 -4.58 26.49 -9.53
CA SER A 610 -3.29 25.82 -9.59
C SER A 610 -2.85 25.54 -11.03
N TYR A 611 -1.58 25.26 -11.18
CA TYR A 611 -0.94 25.01 -12.45
C TYR A 611 0.19 23.96 -12.28
N LEU A 612 0.16 22.91 -13.11
CA LEU A 612 1.15 21.84 -13.03
C LEU A 612 2.51 22.30 -13.61
N SER A 613 3.55 22.25 -12.80
CA SER A 613 4.88 22.71 -13.19
C SER A 613 5.99 21.82 -12.63
N ASN A 614 7.17 21.87 -13.24
CA ASN A 614 8.36 21.21 -12.74
C ASN A 614 9.09 22.14 -11.78
N ILE A 615 8.84 21.96 -10.49
CA ILE A 615 9.43 22.78 -9.45
C ILE A 615 9.91 21.91 -8.28
N GLY A 616 10.87 22.40 -7.57
CA GLY A 616 11.31 21.75 -6.34
C GLY A 616 12.38 20.68 -6.53
N ARG A 617 12.95 20.32 -5.39
CA ARG A 617 14.01 19.33 -5.28
C ARG A 617 13.87 18.57 -3.98
N LEU A 618 13.96 17.25 -4.05
CA LEU A 618 13.85 16.33 -2.92
C LEU A 618 15.12 15.46 -2.85
N ASN A 619 15.67 15.28 -1.66
CA ASN A 619 16.83 14.43 -1.44
C ASN A 619 16.50 13.29 -0.49
N ASN A 620 16.90 12.07 -0.86
CA ASN A 620 16.88 10.89 -0.01
C ASN A 620 18.29 10.32 0.08
N LYS A 621 18.79 10.13 1.28
CA LYS A 621 20.08 9.47 1.50
C LYS A 621 19.99 8.51 2.67
N GLY A 622 20.75 7.43 2.59
CA GLY A 622 20.67 6.42 3.62
C GLY A 622 21.73 5.35 3.53
N VAL A 623 21.64 4.44 4.48
CA VAL A 623 22.52 3.27 4.61
C VAL A 623 21.65 2.03 4.71
N GLU A 624 22.04 1.00 3.98
CA GLU A 624 21.41 -0.31 4.00
C GLU A 624 22.45 -1.35 4.42
N PHE A 625 22.08 -2.23 5.33
CA PHE A 625 22.93 -3.31 5.80
C PHE A 625 22.16 -4.62 5.73
N GLU A 626 22.78 -5.63 5.12
CA GLU A 626 22.30 -7.00 5.12
C GLU A 626 23.37 -7.93 5.70
N LEU A 627 22.98 -8.80 6.60
CA LEU A 627 23.84 -9.83 7.17
C LEU A 627 23.15 -11.18 7.04
N ARG A 628 23.77 -12.09 6.31
CA ARG A 628 23.37 -13.48 6.21
C ARG A 628 24.43 -14.37 6.85
N THR A 629 24.01 -15.23 7.76
CA THR A 629 24.91 -16.16 8.45
C THR A 629 24.42 -17.60 8.30
N LEU A 630 25.33 -18.50 7.97
CA LEU A 630 25.12 -19.94 8.03
C LEU A 630 25.60 -20.43 9.40
N ASN A 631 24.72 -20.34 10.40
CA ASN A 631 25.06 -20.55 11.81
C ASN A 631 25.50 -22.00 12.04
N VAL A 632 24.73 -22.95 11.50
CA VAL A 632 25.04 -24.38 11.54
C VAL A 632 24.84 -24.96 10.14
N VAL A 633 25.80 -25.73 9.68
CA VAL A 633 25.74 -26.48 8.43
C VAL A 633 26.19 -27.89 8.72
N SER A 634 25.25 -28.83 8.73
CA SER A 634 25.50 -30.26 8.86
C SER A 634 24.55 -31.05 7.97
N ASN A 635 24.73 -32.37 7.89
CA ASN A 635 23.90 -33.23 7.08
C ASN A 635 22.45 -33.24 7.55
N ASP A 636 22.23 -33.21 8.87
CA ASP A 636 20.90 -33.35 9.46
C ASP A 636 20.30 -32.01 9.89
N PHE A 637 21.12 -31.00 10.20
CA PHE A 637 20.67 -29.73 10.73
C PHE A 637 21.36 -28.53 10.05
N ASN A 638 20.54 -27.66 9.47
CA ASN A 638 21.01 -26.41 8.87
C ASN A 638 20.26 -25.23 9.49
N TRP A 639 20.99 -24.21 9.93
CA TRP A 639 20.42 -22.98 10.46
C TRP A 639 21.04 -21.77 9.79
N THR A 640 20.19 -20.99 9.13
CA THR A 640 20.55 -19.72 8.46
C THR A 640 19.79 -18.56 9.08
N SER A 641 20.47 -17.46 9.34
CA SER A 641 19.85 -16.21 9.76
C SER A 641 20.11 -15.12 8.73
N VAL A 642 19.12 -14.25 8.49
CA VAL A 642 19.23 -13.08 7.61
C VAL A 642 18.71 -11.86 8.36
N LEU A 643 19.55 -10.85 8.56
CA LEU A 643 19.21 -9.57 9.16
C LEU A 643 19.27 -8.49 8.08
N ASN A 644 18.19 -7.73 7.94
CA ASN A 644 18.06 -6.57 7.07
C ASN A 644 17.87 -5.31 7.90
N LEU A 645 18.64 -4.26 7.62
CA LEU A 645 18.51 -2.95 8.26
C LEU A 645 18.60 -1.86 7.22
N SER A 646 17.69 -0.90 7.29
CA SER A 646 17.66 0.27 6.42
C SER A 646 17.42 1.54 7.24
N HIS A 647 18.26 2.55 7.01
CA HIS A 647 18.09 3.90 7.50
C HIS A 647 17.94 4.85 6.32
N ASN A 648 16.88 5.65 6.29
CA ASN A 648 16.63 6.65 5.26
C ASN A 648 16.40 8.04 5.89
N ARG A 649 16.98 9.06 5.29
CA ARG A 649 16.73 10.46 5.60
C ARG A 649 16.20 11.18 4.36
N ASN A 650 14.95 11.62 4.42
CA ASN A 650 14.29 12.43 3.39
C ASN A 650 14.39 13.91 3.75
N LYS A 651 14.57 14.79 2.74
CA LYS A 651 14.61 16.24 2.93
C LYS A 651 14.10 16.97 1.68
N ILE A 652 13.17 17.90 1.86
CA ILE A 652 12.79 18.88 0.84
C ILE A 652 13.94 19.91 0.73
N VAL A 653 14.53 20.04 -0.45
CA VAL A 653 15.70 20.90 -0.66
C VAL A 653 15.30 22.26 -1.20
N SER A 654 14.29 22.31 -2.09
CA SER A 654 13.73 23.54 -2.60
C SER A 654 12.28 23.37 -3.04
N LEU A 655 11.51 24.46 -3.01
CA LEU A 655 10.12 24.57 -3.50
C LEU A 655 10.00 25.75 -4.48
N ASN A 656 11.00 25.92 -5.38
CA ASN A 656 11.03 26.91 -6.45
C ASN A 656 11.37 28.39 -6.09
N GLY A 657 11.93 28.66 -4.94
CA GLY A 657 12.39 30.01 -4.59
C GLY A 657 11.31 31.09 -4.35
N LEU A 658 10.05 30.79 -4.74
CA LEU A 658 8.89 31.66 -4.49
C LEU A 658 8.12 31.23 -3.23
N LEU A 659 8.27 29.96 -2.82
CA LEU A 659 7.61 29.39 -1.67
C LEU A 659 8.65 28.72 -0.78
N ASP A 660 8.71 29.10 0.49
CA ASP A 660 9.52 28.41 1.50
C ASP A 660 8.77 27.22 2.09
N GLN A 661 7.44 27.27 2.05
CA GLN A 661 6.56 26.25 2.61
C GLN A 661 5.20 26.24 1.93
N THR A 662 4.53 25.09 2.00
CA THR A 662 3.13 24.91 1.62
C THR A 662 2.48 23.95 2.61
N ILE A 663 1.19 24.11 2.87
CA ILE A 663 0.41 23.23 3.73
C ILE A 663 -0.37 22.27 2.86
N GLU A 664 -0.24 20.97 3.15
CA GLU A 664 -1.00 19.90 2.50
C GLU A 664 -2.08 19.39 3.47
N GLY A 665 -3.33 19.54 3.08
CA GLY A 665 -4.45 19.21 3.95
C GLY A 665 -4.46 20.10 5.18
N THR A 666 -4.83 19.54 6.33
CA THR A 666 -4.99 20.27 7.59
C THR A 666 -3.91 19.96 8.63
N TRP A 667 -3.03 18.97 8.39
CA TRP A 667 -2.04 18.51 9.38
C TRP A 667 -0.65 18.17 8.83
N PHE A 668 -0.36 18.47 7.57
CA PHE A 668 0.98 18.32 7.00
C PHE A 668 1.54 19.65 6.51
N ILE A 669 2.87 19.77 6.55
CA ILE A 669 3.60 20.88 5.97
C ILE A 669 4.73 20.38 5.08
N HIS A 670 4.80 20.93 3.87
CA HIS A 670 5.95 20.85 3.01
C HIS A 670 6.79 22.10 3.19
N LYS A 671 7.93 21.98 3.82
CA LYS A 671 8.84 23.10 4.10
C LYS A 671 10.26 22.75 3.75
N VAL A 672 10.97 23.69 3.13
CA VAL A 672 12.39 23.55 2.83
C VAL A 672 13.17 23.22 4.11
N GLY A 673 13.99 22.18 4.05
CA GLY A 673 14.76 21.68 5.18
C GLY A 673 14.12 20.52 5.96
N LEU A 674 12.81 20.27 5.81
CA LEU A 674 12.07 19.24 6.53
C LEU A 674 11.87 17.97 5.68
N PRO A 675 11.59 16.83 6.32
CA PRO A 675 11.09 15.63 5.63
C PRO A 675 9.73 15.89 4.96
N TYR A 676 9.42 15.13 3.92
CA TYR A 676 8.13 15.18 3.22
C TYR A 676 7.01 14.85 4.24
N HIS A 677 6.37 14.22 4.63
CA HIS A 677 5.28 13.99 5.59
C HIS A 677 5.62 14.47 7.03
N THR A 678 5.94 15.75 7.15
CA THR A 678 6.08 16.39 8.48
C THR A 678 4.71 16.88 8.95
N PHE A 679 4.30 16.46 10.12
CA PHE A 679 3.06 16.92 10.73
C PHE A 679 3.15 18.40 11.09
N TYR A 680 2.03 19.11 10.89
CA TYR A 680 1.88 20.53 11.20
C TYR A 680 0.68 20.71 12.12
N VAL A 681 0.96 20.77 13.42
CA VAL A 681 -0.05 20.67 14.46
C VAL A 681 0.25 21.61 15.61
N LYS A 682 -0.78 21.94 16.40
CA LYS A 682 -0.63 22.66 17.67
C LYS A 682 0.03 21.75 18.70
N GLU A 683 0.89 22.30 19.52
CA GLU A 683 1.60 21.50 20.52
C GLU A 683 0.81 21.46 21.84
N PHE A 684 0.30 20.28 22.16
CA PHE A 684 -0.39 20.00 23.40
C PHE A 684 0.62 19.94 24.56
N ALA A 685 0.36 20.67 25.63
CA ALA A 685 1.25 20.81 26.78
C ALA A 685 0.83 19.91 27.97
N GLY A 686 -0.39 19.38 27.92
CA GLY A 686 -0.95 18.56 29.00
C GLY A 686 -2.32 19.06 29.46
N VAL A 687 -2.72 18.64 30.65
CA VAL A 687 -3.96 19.05 31.32
C VAL A 687 -3.58 19.87 32.55
N ASP A 688 -4.25 21.00 32.73
CA ASP A 688 -4.10 21.78 33.95
C ASP A 688 -4.62 21.00 35.16
N PRO A 689 -3.76 20.64 36.10
CA PRO A 689 -4.17 19.84 37.26
C PRO A 689 -5.16 20.54 38.19
N LEU A 690 -5.32 21.87 38.09
CA LEU A 690 -6.26 22.63 38.92
C LEU A 690 -7.64 22.74 38.30
N THR A 691 -7.71 22.91 36.98
CA THR A 691 -8.97 23.18 36.26
C THR A 691 -9.43 22.04 35.37
N GLY A 692 -8.55 21.07 35.08
CA GLY A 692 -8.82 19.99 34.10
C GLY A 692 -8.85 20.41 32.66
N SER A 693 -8.52 21.65 32.34
CA SER A 693 -8.55 22.17 30.98
C SER A 693 -7.34 21.71 30.18
N ALA A 694 -7.53 21.43 28.89
CA ALA A 694 -6.44 21.16 27.96
C ALA A 694 -5.55 22.40 27.79
N GLN A 695 -4.24 22.23 27.85
CA GLN A 695 -3.25 23.30 27.68
C GLN A 695 -2.41 23.12 26.42
N TYR A 696 -2.12 24.21 25.76
CA TYR A 696 -1.30 24.26 24.54
C TYR A 696 -0.21 25.31 24.70
N TYR A 697 0.95 25.09 24.05
CA TYR A 697 1.93 26.16 23.87
C TYR A 697 1.45 27.14 22.81
N LEU A 698 1.61 28.44 23.05
CA LEU A 698 1.24 29.49 22.07
C LEU A 698 1.97 29.29 20.74
N ASN A 699 3.27 28.99 20.81
CA ASN A 699 4.15 28.77 19.67
C ASN A 699 4.16 29.92 18.65
N THR A 700 3.74 31.13 19.01
CA THR A 700 3.97 32.33 18.21
C THR A 700 5.49 32.55 18.05
N LYS A 701 5.92 33.03 16.89
CA LYS A 701 7.34 33.28 16.66
C LYS A 701 7.78 34.57 17.34
N ASN A 702 8.86 34.47 18.12
CA ASN A 702 9.58 35.61 18.68
C ASN A 702 10.48 36.25 17.62
N GLU A 703 10.99 37.46 17.89
CA GLU A 703 11.89 38.19 16.99
C GLU A 703 13.20 37.43 16.67
N ASP A 704 13.69 36.63 17.62
CA ASP A 704 14.88 35.79 17.47
C ASP A 704 14.60 34.48 16.69
N GLY A 705 13.36 34.26 16.26
CA GLY A 705 12.92 33.06 15.55
C GLY A 705 12.60 31.85 16.43
N SER A 706 12.76 31.95 17.75
CA SER A 706 12.29 30.97 18.72
C SER A 706 10.76 30.95 18.82
N TYR A 707 10.21 29.88 19.43
CA TYR A 707 8.77 29.79 19.67
C TYR A 707 8.43 30.21 21.11
N ASN A 708 7.38 31.02 21.27
CA ASN A 708 6.83 31.37 22.57
C ASN A 708 6.28 30.11 23.27
N ARG A 709 6.76 29.81 24.45
CA ARG A 709 6.41 28.62 25.25
C ARG A 709 5.39 28.90 26.36
N GLU A 710 4.74 30.07 26.35
CA GLU A 710 3.64 30.35 27.24
C GLU A 710 2.46 29.40 26.99
N LEU A 711 1.75 29.07 28.07
CA LEU A 711 0.61 28.16 28.03
C LEU A 711 -0.70 28.92 27.79
N THR A 712 -1.58 28.30 27.03
CA THR A 712 -2.95 28.77 26.83
C THR A 712 -3.92 27.60 26.88
N THR A 713 -5.10 27.82 27.45
CA THR A 713 -6.23 26.89 27.34
C THR A 713 -7.08 27.14 26.10
N ASP A 714 -6.89 28.28 25.44
CA ASP A 714 -7.56 28.61 24.19
C ASP A 714 -6.75 28.08 23.00
N ALA A 715 -7.17 26.94 22.46
CA ALA A 715 -6.51 26.34 21.32
C ALA A 715 -6.49 27.25 20.08
N ALA A 716 -7.39 28.23 19.94
CA ALA A 716 -7.40 29.14 18.79
C ALA A 716 -6.18 30.08 18.79
N LYS A 717 -5.66 30.41 19.97
CA LYS A 717 -4.47 31.27 20.14
C LYS A 717 -3.15 30.55 19.88
N ALA A 718 -3.14 29.19 19.97
CA ALA A 718 -1.95 28.40 19.72
C ALA A 718 -1.68 28.26 18.21
N GLU A 719 -0.45 28.50 17.80
CA GLU A 719 -0.02 28.28 16.42
C GLU A 719 0.44 26.85 16.17
N SER A 720 0.18 26.34 14.95
CA SER A 720 0.71 25.05 14.52
C SER A 720 2.20 25.16 14.21
N ILE A 721 2.95 24.12 14.53
CA ILE A 721 4.39 24.04 14.24
C ILE A 721 4.72 22.71 13.56
N PRO A 722 5.83 22.64 12.79
CA PRO A 722 6.38 21.37 12.34
C PRO A 722 6.76 20.51 13.55
N TYR A 723 6.22 19.29 13.61
CA TYR A 723 6.40 18.45 14.81
C TYR A 723 7.21 17.19 14.52
N LYS A 724 6.59 16.09 14.20
CA LYS A 724 7.19 14.78 13.90
C LYS A 724 6.96 14.42 12.44
N THR A 725 7.47 13.30 11.99
CA THR A 725 7.27 12.80 10.63
C THR A 725 6.68 11.39 10.62
N ALA A 726 5.87 11.10 9.61
CA ALA A 726 5.33 9.76 9.40
C ALA A 726 6.41 8.75 8.94
N THR A 727 7.49 9.24 8.32
CA THR A 727 8.55 8.36 7.79
C THR A 727 9.38 7.75 8.91
N PRO A 728 9.49 6.41 9.00
CA PRO A 728 10.34 5.77 9.99
C PRO A 728 11.82 6.07 9.72
N LYS A 729 12.61 6.17 10.79
CA LYS A 729 14.06 6.38 10.70
C LYS A 729 14.80 5.10 10.37
N VAL A 730 14.38 3.98 10.95
CA VAL A 730 14.99 2.66 10.77
C VAL A 730 13.88 1.64 10.55
N SER A 731 14.07 0.76 9.56
CA SER A 731 13.18 -0.37 9.33
C SER A 731 13.96 -1.57 8.81
N GLY A 732 13.39 -2.77 8.98
CA GLY A 732 14.02 -3.98 8.48
C GLY A 732 13.32 -5.26 8.91
N GLY A 733 14.05 -6.37 8.77
CA GLY A 733 13.56 -7.69 9.12
C GLY A 733 14.68 -8.62 9.58
N PHE A 734 14.28 -9.60 10.38
CA PHE A 734 15.17 -10.66 10.85
C PHE A 734 14.50 -12.01 10.57
N THR A 735 15.08 -12.77 9.63
CA THR A 735 14.55 -14.07 9.21
C THR A 735 15.47 -15.19 9.67
N ASN A 736 14.90 -16.26 10.22
CA ASN A 736 15.57 -17.49 10.55
C ASN A 736 14.98 -18.67 9.79
N ILE A 737 15.85 -19.52 9.27
CA ILE A 737 15.52 -20.73 8.53
C ILE A 737 16.26 -21.88 9.17
N LEU A 738 15.51 -22.84 9.70
CA LEU A 738 16.04 -24.02 10.36
C LEU A 738 15.50 -25.25 9.62
N ASN A 739 16.37 -26.15 9.24
CA ASN A 739 16.00 -27.43 8.62
C ASN A 739 16.63 -28.55 9.45
N TYR A 740 15.81 -29.45 9.96
CA TYR A 740 16.24 -30.62 10.68
C TYR A 740 15.60 -31.89 10.07
N LYS A 741 16.39 -32.66 9.32
CA LYS A 741 15.91 -33.87 8.60
C LYS A 741 14.66 -33.55 7.76
N TRP A 742 13.50 -33.96 8.27
CA TRP A 742 12.20 -33.80 7.61
C TRP A 742 11.41 -32.57 8.05
N ILE A 743 11.92 -31.83 9.06
CA ILE A 743 11.27 -30.66 9.64
C ILE A 743 11.95 -29.41 9.11
N ASP A 744 11.16 -28.45 8.65
CA ASP A 744 11.61 -27.10 8.33
C ASP A 744 10.83 -26.05 9.14
N LEU A 745 11.56 -25.10 9.69
CA LEU A 745 11.03 -23.97 10.42
C LEU A 745 11.57 -22.68 9.81
N THR A 746 10.67 -21.78 9.44
CA THR A 746 11.03 -20.43 9.01
C THR A 746 10.20 -19.41 9.78
N PHE A 747 10.84 -18.38 10.30
CA PHE A 747 10.12 -17.25 10.87
C PHE A 747 10.81 -15.93 10.52
N THR A 748 9.99 -14.88 10.36
CA THR A 748 10.45 -13.50 10.05
C THR A 748 9.86 -12.54 11.05
N LEU A 749 10.73 -11.78 11.69
CA LEU A 749 10.40 -10.60 12.49
C LEU A 749 10.60 -9.36 11.62
N THR A 750 9.64 -8.45 11.62
CA THR A 750 9.77 -7.11 11.00
C THR A 750 9.77 -6.06 12.08
N TYR A 751 10.50 -4.97 11.86
CA TYR A 751 10.55 -3.84 12.78
C TYR A 751 10.57 -2.50 12.04
N SER A 752 9.97 -1.50 12.68
CA SER A 752 9.98 -0.11 12.19
C SER A 752 10.06 0.83 13.39
N LEU A 753 11.00 1.78 13.35
CA LEU A 753 11.33 2.64 14.48
C LEU A 753 11.45 4.10 14.05
N GLY A 754 10.94 5.02 14.89
CA GLY A 754 11.08 6.46 14.73
C GLY A 754 10.09 7.11 13.76
N GLY A 755 9.05 6.36 13.33
CA GLY A 755 7.89 6.88 12.61
C GLY A 755 6.76 7.29 13.57
N TYR A 756 5.86 8.13 13.07
CA TYR A 756 4.68 8.60 13.82
C TYR A 756 3.44 8.56 12.93
N SER A 757 2.28 8.49 13.55
CA SER A 757 0.99 8.61 12.87
C SER A 757 0.07 9.59 13.58
N PHE A 758 -0.81 10.21 12.83
CA PHE A 758 -1.88 11.07 13.31
C PHE A 758 -3.16 10.24 13.48
N ASP A 759 -3.64 10.15 14.73
CA ASP A 759 -4.89 9.48 15.09
C ASP A 759 -6.08 10.41 14.81
N LYS A 760 -6.56 10.39 13.59
CA LYS A 760 -7.73 11.18 13.21
C LYS A 760 -8.98 10.75 13.94
N LEU A 761 -9.13 9.45 14.22
CA LEU A 761 -10.26 8.96 15.02
C LEU A 761 -10.28 9.59 16.40
N GLY A 762 -9.12 9.68 17.08
CA GLY A 762 -9.00 10.31 18.40
C GLY A 762 -9.58 11.71 18.43
N THR A 763 -9.37 12.51 17.37
CA THR A 763 -9.92 13.88 17.31
C THR A 763 -11.45 13.93 17.32
N TYR A 764 -12.12 12.85 16.94
CA TYR A 764 -13.59 12.76 16.94
C TYR A 764 -14.15 12.20 18.24
N ILE A 765 -13.47 11.24 18.85
CA ILE A 765 -14.01 10.45 19.97
C ILE A 765 -13.53 10.90 21.36
N GLU A 766 -12.62 11.87 21.44
CA GLU A 766 -12.10 12.40 22.70
C GLU A 766 -12.66 13.79 22.99
N ASN A 767 -13.90 14.07 22.69
CA ASN A 767 -14.49 15.38 22.94
C ASN A 767 -15.90 15.29 23.52
N GLY A 768 -16.31 16.34 24.21
CA GLY A 768 -17.66 16.50 24.78
C GLY A 768 -18.65 17.20 23.87
N SER A 769 -18.40 17.26 22.55
CA SER A 769 -19.27 17.95 21.60
C SER A 769 -20.72 17.46 21.68
N SER A 770 -21.66 18.30 21.31
CA SER A 770 -23.10 17.98 21.31
C SER A 770 -23.44 16.73 20.48
N SER A 771 -22.63 16.41 19.45
CA SER A 771 -22.81 15.20 18.65
C SER A 771 -22.63 13.90 19.44
N ILE A 772 -21.78 13.88 20.48
CA ILE A 772 -21.62 12.73 21.37
C ILE A 772 -22.87 12.49 22.21
N TYR A 773 -23.54 13.58 22.60
CA TYR A 773 -24.76 13.53 23.39
C TYR A 773 -26.01 13.29 22.55
N SER A 774 -26.09 13.92 21.37
CA SER A 774 -27.30 13.86 20.54
C SER A 774 -27.60 12.47 20.01
N SER A 775 -26.68 11.46 20.16
CA SER A 775 -26.90 10.28 19.40
C SER A 775 -26.19 9.00 19.85
N ARG A 776 -25.94 8.26 18.89
CA ARG A 776 -25.41 6.92 18.72
C ARG A 776 -23.92 6.78 19.02
N TYR A 777 -23.18 7.87 19.25
CA TYR A 777 -21.73 7.79 19.41
C TYR A 777 -21.31 7.21 20.77
N ASN A 778 -20.24 6.41 20.73
CA ASN A 778 -19.56 5.90 21.89
C ASN A 778 -18.18 6.56 22.03
N LEU A 779 -17.51 6.36 23.16
CA LEU A 779 -16.21 6.91 23.47
C LEU A 779 -15.24 5.78 23.86
N PRO A 780 -13.91 6.02 23.76
CA PRO A 780 -12.94 5.05 24.22
C PRO A 780 -13.00 4.82 25.73
N ALA A 781 -12.77 3.59 26.15
CA ALA A 781 -12.81 3.23 27.58
C ALA A 781 -11.77 3.98 28.44
N TYR A 782 -10.65 4.42 27.84
CA TYR A 782 -9.64 5.19 28.58
C TYR A 782 -10.11 6.61 28.97
N MET A 783 -11.23 7.12 28.41
CA MET A 783 -11.85 8.36 28.86
C MET A 783 -12.29 8.32 30.33
N MET A 784 -12.43 7.12 30.90
CA MET A 784 -12.66 6.97 32.34
C MET A 784 -11.49 7.45 33.21
N ASN A 785 -10.29 7.59 32.65
CA ASN A 785 -9.09 8.13 33.31
C ASN A 785 -8.97 9.66 33.17
N ARG A 786 -10.04 10.35 32.79
CA ARG A 786 -10.07 11.80 32.64
C ARG A 786 -9.83 12.51 33.97
N TRP A 787 -9.47 13.78 33.88
CA TRP A 787 -9.43 14.65 35.05
C TRP A 787 -10.84 14.80 35.67
N GLN A 788 -10.97 14.61 36.95
CA GLN A 788 -12.24 14.67 37.69
C GLN A 788 -12.22 15.69 38.83
N LYS A 789 -11.06 15.97 39.40
CA LYS A 789 -10.91 16.89 40.53
C LYS A 789 -9.54 17.56 40.56
N PRO A 790 -9.45 18.75 41.21
CA PRO A 790 -8.17 19.43 41.41
C PRO A 790 -7.10 18.54 42.03
N GLY A 791 -5.93 18.50 41.42
CA GLY A 791 -4.78 17.69 41.78
C GLY A 791 -4.64 16.37 40.98
N ASP A 792 -5.61 15.99 40.19
CA ASP A 792 -5.51 14.81 39.32
C ASP A 792 -4.40 14.99 38.29
N GLN A 793 -3.56 13.96 38.13
CA GLN A 793 -2.47 13.89 37.16
C GLN A 793 -2.88 12.96 36.01
N THR A 794 -3.36 13.56 34.97
CA THR A 794 -3.81 12.83 33.77
C THR A 794 -3.52 13.65 32.50
N ASP A 795 -3.42 12.99 31.36
CA ASP A 795 -3.32 13.64 30.05
C ASP A 795 -4.70 13.76 29.34
N ILE A 796 -5.79 13.33 30.00
CA ILE A 796 -7.14 13.41 29.48
C ILE A 796 -7.88 14.54 30.19
N PRO A 797 -8.28 15.60 29.46
CA PRO A 797 -9.02 16.71 30.04
C PRO A 797 -10.34 16.30 30.68
N ARG A 798 -10.88 17.18 31.49
CA ARG A 798 -12.24 17.04 32.00
C ARG A 798 -13.25 16.94 30.86
N PHE A 799 -14.33 16.24 31.09
CA PHE A 799 -15.37 16.04 30.08
C PHE A 799 -16.52 17.03 30.32
N VAL A 800 -16.85 17.84 29.31
CA VAL A 800 -17.87 18.91 29.42
C VAL A 800 -18.81 18.85 28.22
N TYR A 801 -20.11 18.91 28.46
CA TYR A 801 -21.12 18.97 27.39
C TYR A 801 -20.93 20.19 26.49
N GLY A 802 -20.93 19.98 25.18
CA GLY A 802 -20.83 21.06 24.21
C GLY A 802 -19.41 21.57 23.94
N GLU A 803 -18.43 21.17 24.73
CA GLU A 803 -17.04 21.59 24.51
C GLU A 803 -16.31 20.65 23.54
N PRO A 804 -15.83 21.18 22.40
CA PRO A 804 -14.95 20.41 21.52
C PRO A 804 -13.50 20.38 22.02
N ALA A 805 -13.33 20.41 23.34
CA ALA A 805 -12.10 20.80 24.06
C ALA A 805 -10.78 20.22 23.53
N THR A 806 -10.79 19.10 22.84
CA THR A 806 -9.58 18.41 22.38
C THR A 806 -9.56 18.10 20.91
N SER A 807 -10.63 18.41 20.16
CA SER A 807 -10.79 18.04 18.75
C SER A 807 -9.87 18.79 17.77
N THR A 808 -8.99 19.65 18.27
CA THR A 808 -8.03 20.37 17.44
C THR A 808 -6.88 19.48 16.98
N ASN A 809 -6.40 19.68 15.78
CA ASN A 809 -5.20 19.04 15.26
C ASN A 809 -3.99 19.39 16.13
N SER A 810 -3.69 18.53 17.07
CA SER A 810 -2.62 18.75 18.03
C SER A 810 -1.69 17.55 18.17
N SER A 811 -0.55 17.79 18.79
CA SER A 811 0.45 16.74 19.06
C SER A 811 -0.06 15.64 20.00
N ARG A 812 -1.21 15.88 20.71
CA ARG A 812 -1.90 14.86 21.49
C ARG A 812 -2.25 13.62 20.66
N TYR A 813 -2.60 13.82 19.39
CA TYR A 813 -3.00 12.76 18.45
C TYR A 813 -1.86 12.25 17.57
N ILE A 814 -0.60 12.63 17.86
CA ILE A 814 0.57 12.11 17.17
C ILE A 814 1.20 10.99 18.00
N HIS A 815 1.03 9.75 17.54
CA HIS A 815 1.52 8.56 18.24
C HIS A 815 2.69 7.91 17.51
N SER A 816 3.60 7.30 18.29
CA SER A 816 4.72 6.53 17.74
C SER A 816 4.24 5.25 17.08
N THR A 817 4.74 4.95 15.88
CA THR A 817 4.50 3.69 15.17
C THR A 817 5.62 2.67 15.39
N ASP A 818 6.45 2.86 16.41
CA ASP A 818 7.52 1.92 16.76
C ASP A 818 6.94 0.56 17.08
N HIS A 819 7.40 -0.46 16.35
CA HIS A 819 6.93 -1.83 16.55
C HIS A 819 7.93 -2.89 16.15
N LEU A 820 7.73 -4.09 16.72
CA LEU A 820 8.30 -5.36 16.30
C LEU A 820 7.14 -6.33 16.06
N ARG A 821 7.13 -7.04 14.93
CA ARG A 821 6.06 -7.98 14.57
C ARG A 821 6.62 -9.32 14.11
N LEU A 822 6.08 -10.42 14.66
CA LEU A 822 6.29 -11.75 14.08
C LEU A 822 5.40 -11.86 12.83
N LYS A 823 6.04 -11.49 11.69
CA LYS A 823 5.34 -11.31 10.41
C LYS A 823 4.95 -12.62 9.80
N ASN A 824 5.90 -13.55 9.70
CA ASN A 824 5.68 -14.87 9.12
C ASN A 824 6.27 -15.94 10.03
N PHE A 825 5.56 -17.06 10.11
CA PHE A 825 6.00 -18.28 10.78
C PHE A 825 5.52 -19.46 9.96
N THR A 826 6.41 -20.41 9.64
CA THR A 826 6.05 -21.63 8.92
C THR A 826 6.80 -22.80 9.53
N LEU A 827 6.06 -23.83 9.91
CA LEU A 827 6.58 -25.11 10.37
C LEU A 827 6.09 -26.19 9.41
N GLY A 828 7.03 -26.84 8.73
CA GLY A 828 6.75 -27.89 7.75
C GLY A 828 7.30 -29.23 8.19
N PHE A 829 6.60 -30.28 7.78
CA PHE A 829 7.03 -31.66 7.91
C PHE A 829 6.93 -32.36 6.55
N THR A 830 8.06 -32.75 6.00
CA THR A 830 8.13 -33.52 4.75
C THR A 830 8.19 -35.00 5.08
N LEU A 831 7.24 -35.77 4.58
CA LEU A 831 7.21 -37.24 4.83
C LEU A 831 8.42 -37.92 4.19
N PRO A 832 9.04 -38.90 4.88
CA PRO A 832 10.16 -39.68 4.31
C PRO A 832 9.72 -40.40 3.02
N ASN A 833 10.59 -40.36 2.00
CA ASN A 833 10.28 -40.95 0.69
C ASN A 833 9.87 -42.40 0.74
N GLN A 834 10.37 -43.16 1.73
CA GLN A 834 10.01 -44.58 1.94
C GLN A 834 8.50 -44.78 2.19
N TRP A 835 7.81 -43.79 2.74
CA TRP A 835 6.37 -43.81 2.98
C TRP A 835 5.57 -43.43 1.76
N THR A 836 6.06 -42.41 1.01
CA THR A 836 5.33 -41.81 -0.11
C THR A 836 5.46 -42.60 -1.40
N GLN A 837 6.58 -43.28 -1.63
CA GLN A 837 6.82 -44.11 -2.81
C GLN A 837 5.81 -45.25 -2.97
N LYS A 838 5.29 -45.80 -1.84
CA LYS A 838 4.23 -46.82 -1.86
C LYS A 838 2.93 -46.31 -2.46
N LEU A 839 2.71 -44.99 -2.45
CA LEU A 839 1.54 -44.31 -2.99
C LEU A 839 1.82 -43.66 -4.35
N MET A 840 2.99 -43.91 -4.95
CA MET A 840 3.45 -43.29 -6.20
C MET A 840 3.50 -41.76 -6.11
N ILE A 841 3.77 -41.21 -4.91
CA ILE A 841 3.91 -39.77 -4.65
C ILE A 841 5.39 -39.51 -4.38
N ASP A 842 5.97 -38.59 -5.15
CA ASP A 842 7.39 -38.24 -5.01
C ASP A 842 7.65 -37.46 -3.72
N LYS A 843 6.73 -36.54 -3.34
CA LYS A 843 6.87 -35.71 -2.14
C LYS A 843 5.52 -35.40 -1.53
N VAL A 844 5.41 -35.57 -0.22
CA VAL A 844 4.29 -35.08 0.61
C VAL A 844 4.89 -34.19 1.69
N ARG A 845 4.42 -32.95 1.78
CA ARG A 845 4.78 -32.04 2.87
C ARG A 845 3.50 -31.45 3.45
N VAL A 846 3.33 -31.55 4.75
CA VAL A 846 2.28 -30.88 5.52
C VAL A 846 2.91 -29.72 6.27
N TYR A 847 2.18 -28.61 6.41
CA TYR A 847 2.71 -27.44 7.08
C TYR A 847 1.63 -26.65 7.82
N PHE A 848 2.08 -25.99 8.87
CA PHE A 848 1.39 -24.90 9.54
C PHE A 848 2.08 -23.58 9.17
N SER A 849 1.31 -22.55 8.85
CA SER A 849 1.80 -21.23 8.53
C SER A 849 0.99 -20.17 9.26
N GLY A 850 1.65 -19.14 9.76
CA GLY A 850 1.03 -18.00 10.40
C GLY A 850 1.54 -16.69 9.87
N ASN A 851 0.66 -15.69 9.81
CA ASN A 851 0.99 -14.32 9.40
C ASN A 851 0.54 -13.33 10.48
N ASN A 852 1.37 -12.31 10.77
CA ASN A 852 1.12 -11.30 11.80
C ASN A 852 0.78 -11.87 13.17
N LEU A 853 1.44 -12.94 13.60
CA LEU A 853 1.06 -13.71 14.78
C LEU A 853 1.17 -12.90 16.08
N LEU A 854 2.22 -12.11 16.23
CA LEU A 854 2.49 -11.30 17.43
C LEU A 854 2.93 -9.89 17.02
N THR A 855 2.45 -8.89 17.73
CA THR A 855 2.83 -7.49 17.53
C THR A 855 3.15 -6.84 18.87
N TRP A 856 4.37 -6.30 18.98
CA TRP A 856 4.80 -5.47 20.10
C TRP A 856 4.94 -4.03 19.58
N ALA A 857 4.04 -3.15 20.00
CA ALA A 857 3.99 -1.76 19.57
C ALA A 857 4.04 -0.82 20.77
N LYS A 858 4.62 0.37 20.57
CA LYS A 858 4.63 1.43 21.57
C LYS A 858 3.24 2.01 21.75
N TRP A 859 2.51 2.22 20.68
CA TRP A 859 1.10 2.58 20.69
C TRP A 859 0.26 1.34 20.36
N LYS A 860 -0.63 0.95 21.28
CA LYS A 860 -1.38 -0.31 21.23
C LYS A 860 -2.83 -0.15 20.77
N GLN A 861 -3.29 1.07 20.57
CA GLN A 861 -4.69 1.35 20.28
C GLN A 861 -5.05 1.28 18.80
N TYR A 862 -4.06 1.08 17.94
CA TYR A 862 -4.21 0.95 16.50
C TYR A 862 -3.09 0.08 15.91
N ASP A 863 -3.29 -0.42 14.66
CA ASP A 863 -2.23 -1.18 13.99
C ASP A 863 -1.05 -0.27 13.65
N PRO A 864 0.18 -0.57 14.12
CA PRO A 864 1.34 0.28 13.88
C PRO A 864 1.84 0.27 12.43
N GLU A 865 1.41 -0.70 11.60
CA GLU A 865 1.66 -0.70 10.14
C GLU A 865 0.68 0.27 9.45
N THR A 866 0.81 1.55 9.75
CA THR A 866 -0.05 2.61 9.23
C THR A 866 0.21 2.90 7.75
N PRO A 867 -0.75 3.56 7.04
CA PRO A 867 -0.49 4.10 5.71
C PRO A 867 0.75 5.00 5.67
N VAL A 868 1.42 5.07 4.50
CA VAL A 868 2.69 5.80 4.32
C VAL A 868 2.60 7.28 4.68
N ASN A 869 1.43 7.89 4.50
CA ASN A 869 1.18 9.27 4.90
C ASN A 869 1.06 9.45 6.42
N GLY A 870 0.92 8.37 7.19
CA GLY A 870 0.81 8.42 8.64
C GLY A 870 -0.54 8.90 9.18
N GLU A 871 -1.59 8.97 8.36
CA GLU A 871 -2.96 9.24 8.84
C GLU A 871 -3.69 7.92 9.07
N VAL A 872 -4.34 7.76 10.21
CA VAL A 872 -5.17 6.60 10.54
C VAL A 872 -6.60 7.03 10.90
N PHE A 873 -7.59 6.41 10.25
CA PHE A 873 -8.99 6.72 10.47
C PHE A 873 -9.92 5.53 10.17
N CYS A 874 -9.93 4.53 11.05
CA CYS A 874 -10.82 3.36 10.97
C CYS A 874 -10.72 2.55 9.67
N GLU A 875 -9.54 2.38 9.13
CA GLU A 875 -9.27 1.36 8.14
C GLU A 875 -9.36 -0.03 8.80
N ALA A 876 -9.69 -1.05 7.99
CA ALA A 876 -9.66 -2.44 8.45
C ALA A 876 -8.25 -2.79 8.98
N PRO A 877 -8.12 -3.34 10.19
CA PRO A 877 -6.82 -3.74 10.71
C PRO A 877 -6.24 -4.91 9.93
N ALA A 878 -4.90 -5.04 9.93
CA ALA A 878 -4.24 -6.20 9.38
C ALA A 878 -4.75 -7.49 10.05
N MET A 879 -4.76 -8.60 9.30
CA MET A 879 -5.22 -9.88 9.79
C MET A 879 -4.08 -10.72 10.37
N ARG A 880 -4.33 -11.32 11.54
CA ARG A 880 -3.56 -12.43 12.11
C ARG A 880 -4.12 -13.72 11.54
N THR A 881 -3.34 -14.40 10.73
CA THR A 881 -3.81 -15.56 9.96
C THR A 881 -3.12 -16.84 10.43
N PHE A 882 -3.90 -17.91 10.55
CA PHE A 882 -3.46 -19.26 10.84
C PHE A 882 -3.87 -20.17 9.69
N SER A 883 -2.91 -20.85 9.06
CA SER A 883 -3.14 -21.70 7.89
C SER A 883 -2.55 -23.08 8.08
N PHE A 884 -3.24 -24.08 7.60
CA PHE A 884 -2.78 -25.45 7.49
C PHE A 884 -2.80 -25.87 6.02
N GLY A 885 -1.77 -26.55 5.56
CA GLY A 885 -1.70 -26.93 4.16
C GLY A 885 -0.93 -28.22 3.92
N ALA A 886 -1.13 -28.74 2.71
CA ALA A 886 -0.44 -29.91 2.20
C ALA A 886 0.05 -29.66 0.77
N GLN A 887 1.28 -30.06 0.49
CA GLN A 887 1.92 -30.04 -0.82
C GLN A 887 2.22 -31.47 -1.25
N LEU A 888 1.76 -31.81 -2.45
CA LEU A 888 1.92 -33.10 -3.07
C LEU A 888 2.65 -32.93 -4.39
N SER A 889 3.63 -33.78 -4.68
CA SER A 889 4.31 -33.81 -5.99
C SER A 889 4.31 -35.27 -6.50
N PHE A 890 3.98 -35.43 -7.78
CA PHE A 890 3.89 -36.70 -8.49
C PHE A 890 4.84 -36.74 -9.67
#